data_90e43697e75a57a43c88ceff3cf2c51b
#
_entry.id   90e43697e75a57a43c88ceff3cf2c51b
#
_cell.length_a   1.000
_cell.length_b   1.000
_cell.length_c   1.000
_cell.angle_alpha   90.00
_cell.angle_beta   90.00
_cell.angle_gamma   90.00
#
_symmetry.space_group_name_H-M   'P 1'
#
loop_
_entity.id
_entity.type
_entity.pdbx_description
1 polymer ?
#
loop_
_entity_poly.entity_id
_entity_poly.type
_entity_poly.pdbx_seq_one_letter_code
_entity_poly.pdbx_strand_id
1 'polypeptide(L)'
;MLNSAGYFLTDQASLALSTLIIEINERKESGVYDSDDIYSNFYEDMRSAETIKAFAAKYPCLYDIIFHNADERVQLITDCLRGMIGHKDEIMETFGFDCTQTGDLSISSGDSHNGGKKVVIVKGPSGTLVYKPHALAPELLFEKVRDIVMEKGKVKYSLDTAKVLSFGDYGFQEFIRQKPVSTEEEACRYYYRIGAFSAVFNALRCDDLHYENIVCAGERPYFVDLETLVKNNSKESDTKNYPPFLRDVLSTFEDSVLGTMMYPMNSSFVFFDFDMGGISGSPKQTSKKWKSYSLCNEGTDRICITSGEGRLSEANNLLYCNGKEVLPIYFAEEMIQGYQDAMNAVIASKAQIIDAMKSSEGTIRRVLRPTAMYGKFLQVASSPLYYRDKTARVKLFSKLYKGIDQSPREFSRVSCEVEALMNNDIPFFEQKINGKDIIANHNYTISDYNTSSPSDGVEQFIGKIDEDYIRRQTMLIRMSLASSYNSKAEGEVFGRELPREKLALDSDMTRAAEMIGEQLLSSALQAKESDSISWFTESLIDNIKLDVLDVKMYDGGGTVMLFLYLWKYTGREKWLRAAENVMSGAEELGYTKPKADVSFFTGAAGLVYLWYNFFALTGDTSYVDKIDSYLKECLVKMKESPDDIRDDIIAGAAGTLVALSRMNRQLRLDVIDEILEISAEHLADRFEKGETEAMTGFAHGYAGIALAFAEYGDYTGDERYTALAAKAVDMENKYFCEEEKNWKDLRDKGGFGSFWCHGAPGIGLARLMMKKLKGFENNETISEDILRGVHILLREGFASDMDHSLCHGTFGTMDMLLTYANAIGSSELRETAVSAAGRYMNEIEKEGFKAGIKGMSATPSGMTGITGVAYTLMRLAHPEMPALNSIEIPEIRRTDSGTAEHTDSEIYAFAVS
;
A
#
# COMPACT_ATOMS: atom_id res chain seq x y z
N MET A 1 44.40 8.98 2.58
CA MET A 1 44.57 9.42 1.17
C MET A 1 44.58 8.28 0.16
N LEU A 2 45.35 7.19 0.35
CA LEU A 2 45.38 6.09 -0.60
C LEU A 2 44.00 5.39 -0.83
N ASN A 3 43.19 5.23 0.25
CA ASN A 3 41.85 4.62 0.14
C ASN A 3 40.86 5.53 -0.59
N SER A 4 40.95 6.84 -0.38
CA SER A 4 40.11 7.82 -1.09
C SER A 4 40.38 7.83 -2.60
N ALA A 5 41.64 7.61 -3.03
CA ALA A 5 41.98 7.49 -4.44
C ALA A 5 41.42 6.19 -5.05
N GLY A 6 41.36 5.09 -4.28
CA GLY A 6 40.74 3.82 -4.72
C GLY A 6 39.24 3.98 -4.99
N TYR A 7 38.50 4.57 -4.07
CA TYR A 7 37.07 4.86 -4.24
C TYR A 7 36.80 5.78 -5.43
N PHE A 8 37.63 6.82 -5.60
CA PHE A 8 37.52 7.71 -6.72
C PHE A 8 37.70 6.99 -8.07
N LEU A 9 38.74 6.15 -8.18
CA LEU A 9 38.98 5.37 -9.39
C LEU A 9 37.84 4.40 -9.70
N THR A 10 37.24 3.78 -8.68
CA THR A 10 36.10 2.88 -8.83
C THR A 10 34.85 3.63 -9.35
N ASP A 11 34.56 4.81 -8.81
CA ASP A 11 33.47 5.67 -9.27
C ASP A 11 33.65 6.05 -10.76
N GLN A 12 34.83 6.47 -11.17
CA GLN A 12 35.11 6.85 -12.54
C GLN A 12 35.10 5.64 -13.50
N ALA A 13 35.59 4.48 -13.02
CA ALA A 13 35.56 3.24 -13.81
C ALA A 13 34.12 2.78 -14.06
N SER A 14 33.22 2.96 -13.10
CA SER A 14 31.81 2.60 -13.24
C SER A 14 31.11 3.36 -14.36
N LEU A 15 31.46 4.64 -14.58
CA LEU A 15 30.93 5.47 -15.67
C LEU A 15 31.36 4.95 -17.06
N ALA A 16 32.61 4.48 -17.17
CA ALA A 16 33.16 3.98 -18.44
C ALA A 16 32.83 2.51 -18.70
N LEU A 17 32.41 1.74 -17.72
CA LEU A 17 32.34 0.28 -17.74
C LEU A 17 31.56 -0.27 -18.93
N SER A 18 30.31 0.19 -19.13
CA SER A 18 29.48 -0.26 -20.26
C SER A 18 30.14 0.04 -21.61
N THR A 19 30.81 1.20 -21.72
CA THR A 19 31.50 1.62 -22.92
C THR A 19 32.75 0.77 -23.20
N LEU A 20 33.54 0.48 -22.17
CA LEU A 20 34.72 -0.39 -22.27
C LEU A 20 34.34 -1.82 -22.67
N ILE A 21 33.26 -2.37 -22.12
CA ILE A 21 32.77 -3.71 -22.48
C ILE A 21 32.34 -3.76 -23.97
N ILE A 22 31.66 -2.72 -24.45
CA ILE A 22 31.28 -2.66 -25.87
C ILE A 22 32.52 -2.51 -26.77
N GLU A 23 33.49 -1.72 -26.35
CA GLU A 23 34.78 -1.59 -27.10
C GLU A 23 35.54 -2.92 -27.21
N ILE A 24 35.61 -3.70 -26.14
CA ILE A 24 36.19 -5.07 -26.17
C ILE A 24 35.44 -5.92 -27.18
N ASN A 25 34.11 -5.92 -27.15
CA ASN A 25 33.31 -6.72 -28.08
C ASN A 25 33.42 -6.24 -29.54
N GLU A 26 33.40 -4.93 -29.80
CA GLU A 26 33.61 -4.37 -31.14
C GLU A 26 35.00 -4.78 -31.72
N ARG A 27 36.03 -4.76 -30.90
CA ARG A 27 37.39 -5.17 -31.32
C ARG A 27 37.49 -6.68 -31.54
N LYS A 28 36.78 -7.47 -30.72
CA LYS A 28 36.65 -8.91 -30.92
C LYS A 28 35.98 -9.23 -32.25
N GLU A 29 34.84 -8.62 -32.53
CA GLU A 29 34.08 -8.83 -33.76
C GLU A 29 34.83 -8.36 -35.02
N SER A 30 35.63 -7.30 -34.93
CA SER A 30 36.41 -6.75 -36.04
C SER A 30 37.71 -7.49 -36.30
N GLY A 31 38.08 -8.47 -35.45
CA GLY A 31 39.30 -9.26 -35.63
C GLY A 31 40.63 -8.46 -35.45
N VAL A 32 40.56 -7.39 -34.64
CA VAL A 32 41.75 -6.54 -34.36
C VAL A 32 42.84 -7.32 -33.61
N TYR A 33 42.46 -8.33 -32.86
CA TYR A 33 43.35 -9.17 -32.07
C TYR A 33 43.36 -10.62 -32.64
N ASP A 34 44.52 -11.10 -33.05
CA ASP A 34 44.73 -12.46 -33.59
C ASP A 34 44.98 -13.51 -32.49
N SER A 35 44.57 -13.31 -31.28
CA SER A 35 44.84 -14.18 -30.14
C SER A 35 43.60 -14.53 -29.34
N ASP A 36 43.68 -15.64 -28.57
CA ASP A 36 42.62 -16.08 -27.67
C ASP A 36 42.56 -15.25 -26.37
N ASP A 37 43.42 -14.22 -26.20
CA ASP A 37 43.46 -13.35 -25.01
C ASP A 37 43.16 -11.89 -25.39
N ILE A 38 41.95 -11.65 -25.83
CA ILE A 38 41.48 -10.34 -26.28
C ILE A 38 41.42 -9.34 -25.12
N TYR A 39 41.05 -9.78 -23.92
CA TYR A 39 40.95 -8.94 -22.73
C TYR A 39 42.31 -8.35 -22.33
N SER A 40 43.35 -9.17 -22.24
CA SER A 40 44.71 -8.70 -21.90
C SER A 40 45.28 -7.77 -22.99
N ASN A 41 45.07 -8.06 -24.25
CA ASN A 41 45.49 -7.19 -25.35
C ASN A 41 44.78 -5.85 -25.30
N PHE A 42 43.45 -5.83 -25.04
CA PHE A 42 42.69 -4.60 -24.88
C PHE A 42 43.20 -3.79 -23.68
N TYR A 43 43.49 -4.46 -22.57
CA TYR A 43 43.99 -3.84 -21.34
C TYR A 43 45.36 -3.16 -21.60
N GLU A 44 46.28 -3.83 -22.29
CA GLU A 44 47.58 -3.26 -22.60
C GLU A 44 47.45 -2.09 -23.61
N ASP A 45 46.59 -2.21 -24.63
CA ASP A 45 46.33 -1.12 -25.57
C ASP A 45 45.79 0.13 -24.86
N MET A 46 44.85 -0.04 -23.89
CA MET A 46 44.28 1.06 -23.14
C MET A 46 45.25 1.77 -22.19
N ARG A 47 46.48 1.23 -22.04
CA ARG A 47 47.59 1.93 -21.34
C ARG A 47 48.34 2.90 -22.24
N SER A 48 48.15 2.83 -23.54
CA SER A 48 48.78 3.70 -24.53
C SER A 48 48.08 5.07 -24.53
N ALA A 49 48.85 6.15 -24.51
CA ALA A 49 48.31 7.50 -24.64
C ALA A 49 47.59 7.75 -25.98
N GLU A 50 48.00 7.05 -27.03
CA GLU A 50 47.38 7.14 -28.36
C GLU A 50 46.00 6.50 -28.35
N THR A 51 45.88 5.32 -27.79
CA THR A 51 44.61 4.61 -27.63
C THR A 51 43.61 5.37 -26.74
N ILE A 52 44.10 5.93 -25.61
CA ILE A 52 43.27 6.76 -24.74
C ILE A 52 42.76 8.01 -25.49
N LYS A 53 43.61 8.69 -26.26
CA LYS A 53 43.16 9.85 -27.06
C LYS A 53 42.16 9.46 -28.15
N ALA A 54 42.33 8.32 -28.82
CA ALA A 54 41.37 7.81 -29.78
C ALA A 54 40.04 7.45 -29.14
N PHE A 55 40.06 6.82 -27.96
CA PHE A 55 38.88 6.50 -27.15
C PHE A 55 38.15 7.77 -26.70
N ALA A 56 38.86 8.77 -26.17
CA ALA A 56 38.29 10.05 -25.79
C ALA A 56 37.66 10.80 -26.99
N ALA A 57 38.28 10.76 -28.14
CA ALA A 57 37.71 11.34 -29.36
C ALA A 57 36.46 10.59 -29.86
N LYS A 58 36.38 9.29 -29.63
CA LYS A 58 35.19 8.45 -29.95
C LYS A 58 34.06 8.67 -29.00
N TYR A 59 34.35 8.98 -27.70
CA TYR A 59 33.39 9.17 -26.63
C TYR A 59 33.58 10.53 -25.89
N PRO A 60 33.41 11.66 -26.61
CA PRO A 60 33.75 12.97 -26.04
C PRO A 60 32.94 13.33 -24.80
N CYS A 61 31.64 12.94 -24.72
CA CYS A 61 30.81 13.21 -23.54
C CYS A 61 31.27 12.43 -22.31
N LEU A 62 31.73 11.18 -22.47
CA LEU A 62 32.29 10.41 -21.36
C LEU A 62 33.59 11.04 -20.84
N TYR A 63 34.45 11.47 -21.75
CA TYR A 63 35.69 12.14 -21.38
C TYR A 63 35.41 13.43 -20.57
N ASP A 64 34.52 14.29 -21.08
CA ASP A 64 34.13 15.54 -20.42
C ASP A 64 33.56 15.26 -18.99
N ILE A 65 32.67 14.25 -18.86
CA ILE A 65 32.07 13.86 -17.60
C ILE A 65 33.11 13.34 -16.60
N ILE A 66 34.04 12.48 -17.01
CA ILE A 66 35.08 11.93 -16.15
C ILE A 66 35.96 13.04 -15.60
N PHE A 67 36.37 13.98 -16.41
CA PHE A 67 37.23 15.09 -15.96
C PHE A 67 36.47 16.08 -15.09
N HIS A 68 35.24 16.41 -15.46
CA HIS A 68 34.39 17.27 -14.64
C HIS A 68 34.19 16.68 -13.25
N ASN A 69 33.81 15.41 -13.17
CA ASN A 69 33.61 14.72 -11.88
C ASN A 69 34.92 14.62 -11.09
N ALA A 70 36.09 14.51 -11.78
CA ALA A 70 37.38 14.49 -11.12
C ALA A 70 37.68 15.83 -10.42
N ASP A 71 37.46 16.93 -11.14
CA ASP A 71 37.66 18.28 -10.59
C ASP A 71 36.72 18.55 -9.42
N GLU A 72 35.44 18.18 -9.53
CA GLU A 72 34.47 18.33 -8.43
C GLU A 72 34.87 17.53 -7.18
N ARG A 73 35.40 16.30 -7.36
CA ARG A 73 35.86 15.46 -6.22
C ARG A 73 37.09 16.07 -5.54
N VAL A 74 38.04 16.59 -6.30
CA VAL A 74 39.20 17.29 -5.73
C VAL A 74 38.72 18.51 -4.96
N GLN A 75 37.79 19.26 -5.52
CA GLN A 75 37.23 20.44 -4.83
C GLN A 75 36.54 20.05 -3.52
N LEU A 76 35.64 19.02 -3.55
CA LEU A 76 34.92 18.50 -2.38
C LEU A 76 35.88 18.12 -1.21
N ILE A 77 36.93 17.34 -1.53
CA ILE A 77 37.94 16.95 -0.52
C ILE A 77 38.72 18.17 -0.01
N THR A 78 39.06 19.08 -0.91
CA THR A 78 39.77 20.31 -0.55
C THR A 78 38.93 21.17 0.40
N ASP A 79 37.64 21.33 0.12
CA ASP A 79 36.71 22.12 0.97
C ASP A 79 36.48 21.45 2.32
N CYS A 80 36.37 20.14 2.37
CA CYS A 80 36.32 19.38 3.61
C CYS A 80 37.56 19.63 4.48
N LEU A 81 38.75 19.49 3.90
CA LEU A 81 39.99 19.69 4.64
C LEU A 81 40.18 21.15 5.08
N ARG A 82 39.83 22.14 4.26
CA ARG A 82 39.84 23.56 4.61
C ARG A 82 38.90 23.86 5.79
N GLY A 83 37.67 23.32 5.71
CA GLY A 83 36.70 23.46 6.80
C GLY A 83 37.21 22.86 8.12
N MET A 84 37.77 21.65 8.06
CA MET A 84 38.35 20.98 9.22
C MET A 84 39.49 21.80 9.85
N ILE A 85 40.41 22.33 9.04
CA ILE A 85 41.54 23.12 9.52
C ILE A 85 41.07 24.46 10.09
N GLY A 86 40.14 25.11 9.40
CA GLY A 86 39.57 26.41 9.77
C GLY A 86 38.82 26.40 11.09
N HIS A 87 38.16 25.27 11.41
CA HIS A 87 37.27 25.12 12.57
C HIS A 87 37.72 24.02 13.57
N LYS A 88 39.03 23.69 13.59
CA LYS A 88 39.55 22.56 14.36
C LYS A 88 39.23 22.63 15.86
N ASP A 89 39.22 23.84 16.44
CA ASP A 89 38.98 24.05 17.86
C ASP A 89 37.50 23.83 18.23
N GLU A 90 36.58 24.35 17.40
CA GLU A 90 35.13 24.13 17.56
C GLU A 90 34.74 22.65 17.33
N ILE A 91 35.39 22.01 16.38
CA ILE A 91 35.20 20.56 16.09
C ILE A 91 35.69 19.72 17.28
N MET A 92 36.83 20.07 17.86
CA MET A 92 37.36 19.40 19.06
C MET A 92 36.41 19.59 20.25
N GLU A 93 35.93 20.80 20.49
CA GLU A 93 35.02 21.11 21.61
C GLU A 93 33.68 20.35 21.45
N THR A 94 33.12 20.32 20.27
CA THR A 94 31.77 19.76 20.02
C THR A 94 31.79 18.25 19.92
N PHE A 95 32.73 17.67 19.15
CA PHE A 95 32.75 16.26 18.80
C PHE A 95 33.90 15.47 19.46
N GLY A 96 34.87 16.13 20.07
CA GLY A 96 36.08 15.48 20.59
C GLY A 96 36.98 14.93 19.44
N PHE A 97 36.83 15.45 18.23
CA PHE A 97 37.57 14.96 17.06
C PHE A 97 38.85 15.80 16.82
N ASP A 98 40.00 15.13 16.80
CA ASP A 98 41.29 15.77 16.52
C ASP A 98 41.55 15.83 14.99
N CYS A 99 41.33 17.00 14.41
CA CYS A 99 41.54 17.24 12.98
C CYS A 99 43.03 17.11 12.55
N THR A 100 43.99 17.16 13.48
CA THR A 100 45.41 17.01 13.15
C THR A 100 45.83 15.58 12.93
N GLN A 101 45.03 14.60 13.35
CA GLN A 101 45.27 13.17 13.28
C GLN A 101 44.24 12.44 12.37
N THR A 102 43.93 13.04 11.23
CA THR A 102 43.03 12.45 10.26
C THR A 102 43.67 11.25 9.56
N GLY A 103 43.02 10.07 9.63
CA GLY A 103 43.53 8.83 9.06
C GLY A 103 42.98 8.54 7.68
N ASP A 104 41.67 8.51 7.50
CA ASP A 104 40.98 8.12 6.24
C ASP A 104 39.83 9.05 5.94
N LEU A 105 39.59 9.24 4.63
CA LEU A 105 38.45 10.00 4.11
C LEU A 105 37.70 9.09 3.13
N SER A 106 36.43 8.86 3.37
CA SER A 106 35.55 8.13 2.46
C SER A 106 34.34 9.00 2.05
N ILE A 107 34.01 8.95 0.77
CA ILE A 107 32.85 9.65 0.22
C ILE A 107 31.67 8.68 0.26
N SER A 108 30.49 9.17 0.66
CA SER A 108 29.27 8.34 0.70
C SER A 108 28.89 7.81 -0.70
N SER A 109 28.21 6.66 -0.72
CA SER A 109 27.68 6.05 -1.95
C SER A 109 26.41 6.75 -2.46
N GLY A 110 25.85 7.70 -1.72
CA GLY A 110 24.64 8.44 -2.08
C GLY A 110 24.76 9.21 -3.41
N ASP A 111 23.64 9.78 -3.85
CA ASP A 111 23.55 10.58 -5.07
C ASP A 111 24.52 11.77 -5.03
N SER A 112 25.10 12.13 -6.18
CA SER A 112 25.81 13.39 -6.34
C SER A 112 24.86 14.47 -6.83
N HIS A 113 24.96 15.68 -6.30
CA HIS A 113 24.16 16.81 -6.71
C HIS A 113 24.88 18.13 -6.45
N ASN A 114 24.40 19.21 -7.06
CA ASN A 114 24.93 20.57 -6.88
C ASN A 114 26.45 20.67 -7.09
N GLY A 115 26.94 20.12 -8.21
CA GLY A 115 28.36 20.12 -8.53
C GLY A 115 29.13 19.00 -7.82
N GLY A 116 28.64 17.77 -7.94
CA GLY A 116 29.31 16.57 -7.41
C GLY A 116 29.41 16.48 -5.90
N LYS A 117 28.66 17.32 -5.16
CA LYS A 117 28.68 17.34 -3.70
C LYS A 117 28.11 16.04 -3.13
N LYS A 118 28.86 15.43 -2.22
CA LYS A 118 28.51 14.22 -1.46
C LYS A 118 29.01 14.33 -0.03
N VAL A 119 28.36 13.63 0.89
CA VAL A 119 28.82 13.56 2.29
C VAL A 119 30.18 12.89 2.36
N VAL A 120 31.09 13.47 3.17
CA VAL A 120 32.41 12.90 3.43
C VAL A 120 32.51 12.41 4.87
N ILE A 121 32.86 11.14 5.03
CA ILE A 121 33.10 10.52 6.33
C ILE A 121 34.60 10.55 6.61
N VAL A 122 34.97 11.23 7.67
CA VAL A 122 36.36 11.43 8.11
C VAL A 122 36.64 10.55 9.32
N LYS A 123 37.62 9.65 9.23
CA LYS A 123 38.01 8.74 10.31
C LYS A 123 39.40 9.14 10.85
N GLY A 124 39.53 9.16 12.18
CA GLY A 124 40.78 9.38 12.87
C GLY A 124 40.87 8.56 14.16
N PRO A 125 42.02 8.58 14.87
CA PRO A 125 42.17 7.85 16.12
C PRO A 125 41.19 8.32 17.22
N SER A 126 40.79 9.60 17.19
CA SER A 126 39.82 10.20 18.12
C SER A 126 38.35 9.87 17.82
N GLY A 127 38.02 9.31 16.63
CA GLY A 127 36.67 8.98 16.27
C GLY A 127 36.35 9.07 14.78
N THR A 128 35.08 9.33 14.49
CA THR A 128 34.57 9.55 13.13
C THR A 128 33.74 10.81 13.09
N LEU A 129 33.94 11.64 12.06
CA LEU A 129 33.25 12.90 11.83
C LEU A 129 32.60 12.89 10.46
N VAL A 130 31.45 13.51 10.31
CA VAL A 130 30.73 13.65 9.04
C VAL A 130 30.82 15.08 8.55
N TYR A 131 31.35 15.28 7.35
CA TYR A 131 31.31 16.56 6.64
C TYR A 131 30.13 16.59 5.68
N LYS A 132 29.26 17.57 5.78
CA LYS A 132 28.13 17.84 4.91
C LYS A 132 28.39 19.08 4.06
N PRO A 133 28.46 18.96 2.74
CA PRO A 133 28.77 20.07 1.83
C PRO A 133 27.55 20.92 1.48
N HIS A 134 26.61 21.05 2.42
CA HIS A 134 25.41 21.88 2.32
C HIS A 134 25.07 22.53 3.66
N ALA A 135 24.18 23.53 3.64
CA ALA A 135 23.73 24.22 4.84
C ALA A 135 23.03 23.27 5.82
N LEU A 136 23.33 23.38 7.12
CA LEU A 136 22.68 22.63 8.21
C LEU A 136 21.58 23.43 8.92
N ALA A 137 21.02 24.42 8.23
CA ALA A 137 19.93 25.22 8.76
C ALA A 137 18.65 24.39 9.07
N PRO A 138 18.29 23.34 8.28
CA PRO A 138 17.19 22.45 8.63
C PRO A 138 17.40 21.73 9.97
N GLU A 139 18.60 21.18 10.21
CA GLU A 139 18.93 20.50 11.46
C GLU A 139 18.80 21.45 12.68
N LEU A 140 19.32 22.68 12.57
CA LEU A 140 19.22 23.69 13.62
C LEU A 140 17.78 24.15 13.87
N LEU A 141 16.98 24.30 12.80
CA LEU A 141 15.56 24.61 12.93
C LEU A 141 14.80 23.46 13.62
N PHE A 142 15.10 22.22 13.24
CA PHE A 142 14.49 21.05 13.86
C PHE A 142 14.82 20.97 15.37
N GLU A 143 16.07 21.19 15.76
CA GLU A 143 16.46 21.23 17.18
C GLU A 143 15.63 22.27 17.94
N LYS A 144 15.49 23.47 17.40
CA LYS A 144 14.68 24.54 18.02
C LYS A 144 13.20 24.15 18.15
N VAL A 145 12.60 23.54 17.11
CA VAL A 145 11.20 23.08 17.15
C VAL A 145 11.04 21.92 18.14
N ARG A 146 11.96 20.96 18.14
CA ARG A 146 11.98 19.85 19.10
C ARG A 146 12.01 20.37 20.54
N ASP A 147 12.85 21.32 20.85
CA ASP A 147 12.98 21.88 22.20
C ASP A 147 11.69 22.58 22.64
N ILE A 148 11.04 23.34 21.75
CA ILE A 148 9.72 23.95 21.97
C ILE A 148 8.66 22.85 22.28
N VAL A 149 8.65 21.74 21.56
CA VAL A 149 7.73 20.63 21.78
C VAL A 149 8.01 19.95 23.12
N MET A 150 9.29 19.72 23.44
CA MET A 150 9.71 19.06 24.69
C MET A 150 9.39 19.90 25.94
N GLU A 151 9.50 21.23 25.89
CA GLU A 151 9.15 22.13 26.99
C GLU A 151 7.69 22.01 27.46
N LYS A 152 6.77 21.52 26.65
CA LYS A 152 5.37 21.32 27.05
C LYS A 152 5.15 20.12 27.99
N GLY A 153 6.16 19.29 28.20
CA GLY A 153 6.16 18.21 29.19
C GLY A 153 5.18 17.05 28.93
N LYS A 154 4.64 16.93 27.71
CA LYS A 154 3.72 15.84 27.34
C LYS A 154 4.46 14.63 26.75
N VAL A 155 5.62 14.84 26.14
CA VAL A 155 6.46 13.78 25.57
C VAL A 155 7.25 13.10 26.69
N LYS A 156 7.13 11.77 26.83
CA LYS A 156 7.67 11.02 27.97
C LYS A 156 9.20 10.89 27.96
N TYR A 157 9.80 10.79 26.78
CA TYR A 157 11.23 10.54 26.61
C TYR A 157 11.87 11.60 25.75
N SER A 158 13.17 11.91 26.02
CA SER A 158 13.94 12.87 25.23
C SER A 158 13.99 12.49 23.74
N LEU A 159 13.87 13.48 22.89
CA LEU A 159 14.04 13.35 21.44
C LEU A 159 15.44 13.85 21.10
N ASP A 160 16.40 12.92 21.01
CA ASP A 160 17.80 13.26 20.81
C ASP A 160 18.11 13.45 19.32
N THR A 161 18.96 14.43 18.99
CA THR A 161 19.46 14.72 17.64
C THR A 161 20.98 14.55 17.59
N ALA A 162 21.50 14.26 16.38
CA ALA A 162 22.97 14.28 16.18
C ALA A 162 23.48 15.70 16.36
N LYS A 163 24.61 15.86 17.05
CA LYS A 163 25.24 17.18 17.17
C LYS A 163 25.69 17.71 15.83
N VAL A 164 25.52 19.00 15.59
CA VAL A 164 25.89 19.66 14.35
C VAL A 164 26.66 20.95 14.60
N LEU A 165 27.59 21.28 13.69
CA LEU A 165 28.22 22.60 13.56
C LEU A 165 27.98 23.11 12.15
N SER A 166 27.35 24.27 12.02
CA SER A 166 26.98 24.88 10.74
C SER A 166 27.85 26.11 10.44
N PHE A 167 28.37 26.18 9.23
CA PHE A 167 29.23 27.27 8.76
C PHE A 167 28.70 27.90 7.45
N GLY A 168 27.39 28.12 7.40
CA GLY A 168 26.72 28.65 6.22
C GLY A 168 26.44 27.57 5.19
N ASP A 169 27.26 27.44 4.15
CA ASP A 169 27.00 26.52 3.02
C ASP A 169 27.52 25.09 3.28
N TYR A 170 28.12 24.82 4.42
CA TYR A 170 28.58 23.49 4.82
C TYR A 170 28.55 23.34 6.34
N GLY A 171 28.76 22.13 6.81
CA GLY A 171 28.88 21.87 8.23
C GLY A 171 29.46 20.50 8.58
N PHE A 172 29.52 20.24 9.87
CA PHE A 172 29.95 18.95 10.43
C PHE A 172 28.87 18.39 11.33
N GLN A 173 28.75 17.05 11.30
CA GLN A 173 27.78 16.33 12.11
C GLN A 173 28.43 15.15 12.81
N GLU A 174 27.93 14.83 14.00
CA GLU A 174 28.30 13.66 14.78
C GLU A 174 28.02 12.38 13.95
N PHE A 175 28.96 11.44 13.93
CA PHE A 175 28.74 10.13 13.32
C PHE A 175 28.00 9.21 14.27
N ILE A 176 26.76 8.89 13.94
CA ILE A 176 25.91 8.00 14.73
C ILE A 176 26.20 6.54 14.34
N ARG A 177 26.49 5.70 15.34
CA ARG A 177 26.71 4.26 15.14
C ARG A 177 25.47 3.47 15.52
N GLN A 178 25.08 2.53 14.66
CA GLN A 178 24.03 1.58 14.97
C GLN A 178 24.39 0.77 16.23
N LYS A 179 23.40 0.60 17.11
CA LYS A 179 23.48 -0.25 18.30
C LYS A 179 22.17 -1.01 18.47
N PRO A 180 22.22 -2.30 18.83
CA PRO A 180 21.01 -3.06 19.15
C PRO A 180 20.42 -2.63 20.49
N VAL A 181 19.18 -3.01 20.75
CA VAL A 181 18.57 -3.01 22.08
C VAL A 181 18.82 -4.33 22.80
N SER A 182 18.70 -4.31 24.13
CA SER A 182 18.93 -5.48 24.99
C SER A 182 17.63 -5.97 25.65
N THR A 183 16.62 -5.10 25.78
CA THR A 183 15.36 -5.43 26.47
C THR A 183 14.14 -4.93 25.70
N GLU A 184 12.97 -5.46 26.06
CA GLU A 184 11.68 -5.02 25.51
C GLU A 184 11.39 -3.55 25.85
N GLU A 185 11.71 -3.10 27.06
CA GLU A 185 11.49 -1.72 27.49
C GLU A 185 12.32 -0.72 26.67
N GLU A 186 13.54 -1.12 26.25
CA GLU A 186 14.35 -0.29 25.34
C GLU A 186 13.69 -0.21 23.96
N ALA A 187 13.15 -1.31 23.45
CA ALA A 187 12.39 -1.33 22.19
C ALA A 187 11.11 -0.49 22.29
N CYS A 188 10.35 -0.60 23.39
CA CYS A 188 9.19 0.26 23.66
C CYS A 188 9.54 1.74 23.64
N ARG A 189 10.66 2.12 24.27
CA ARG A 189 11.11 3.51 24.27
C ARG A 189 11.60 3.97 22.89
N TYR A 190 12.23 3.08 22.12
CA TYR A 190 12.62 3.36 20.73
C TYR A 190 11.40 3.69 19.87
N TYR A 191 10.42 2.80 19.85
CA TYR A 191 9.23 2.97 19.00
C TYR A 191 8.31 4.11 19.48
N TYR A 192 8.23 4.37 20.77
CA TYR A 192 7.59 5.59 21.27
C TYR A 192 8.25 6.85 20.69
N ARG A 193 9.60 6.91 20.69
CA ARG A 193 10.34 8.04 20.10
C ARG A 193 10.10 8.15 18.59
N ILE A 194 10.04 7.03 17.86
CA ILE A 194 9.67 7.05 16.43
C ILE A 194 8.32 7.74 16.25
N GLY A 195 7.31 7.37 17.04
CA GLY A 195 6.00 8.02 17.00
C GLY A 195 6.06 9.52 17.32
N ALA A 196 6.79 9.89 18.35
CA ALA A 196 6.94 11.30 18.75
C ALA A 196 7.68 12.14 17.68
N PHE A 197 8.75 11.63 17.11
CA PHE A 197 9.46 12.27 15.99
C PHE A 197 8.54 12.39 14.77
N SER A 198 7.78 11.34 14.43
CA SER A 198 6.90 11.36 13.28
C SER A 198 5.81 12.43 13.38
N ALA A 199 5.33 12.75 14.60
CA ALA A 199 4.40 13.85 14.82
C ALA A 199 5.03 15.21 14.52
N VAL A 200 6.27 15.44 14.99
CA VAL A 200 6.97 16.70 14.73
C VAL A 200 7.29 16.86 13.24
N PHE A 201 7.80 15.82 12.61
CA PHE A 201 8.10 15.83 11.16
C PHE A 201 6.83 16.00 10.32
N ASN A 202 5.74 15.33 10.67
CA ASN A 202 4.46 15.51 9.99
C ASN A 202 3.94 16.94 10.13
N ALA A 203 4.02 17.54 11.32
CA ALA A 203 3.63 18.93 11.56
C ALA A 203 4.45 19.93 10.72
N LEU A 204 5.75 19.67 10.55
CA LEU A 204 6.65 20.46 9.70
C LEU A 204 6.50 20.11 8.20
N ARG A 205 5.72 19.08 7.88
CA ARG A 205 5.57 18.58 6.51
C ARG A 205 6.89 18.07 5.92
N CYS A 206 7.74 17.45 6.74
CA CYS A 206 8.98 16.82 6.29
C CYS A 206 8.67 15.65 5.35
N ASP A 207 9.51 15.44 4.37
CA ASP A 207 9.49 14.26 3.51
C ASP A 207 10.90 13.63 3.42
N ASP A 208 11.01 12.53 2.64
CA ASP A 208 12.28 11.85 2.33
C ASP A 208 13.00 11.22 3.54
N LEU A 209 12.29 10.91 4.65
CA LEU A 209 12.85 10.21 5.81
C LEU A 209 12.84 8.69 5.59
N HIS A 210 13.42 8.25 4.46
CA HIS A 210 13.48 6.85 4.08
C HIS A 210 14.56 6.07 4.88
N TYR A 211 14.72 4.79 4.59
CA TYR A 211 15.55 3.85 5.35
C TYR A 211 17.05 4.24 5.48
N GLU A 212 17.60 5.02 4.56
CA GLU A 212 19.01 5.48 4.65
C GLU A 212 19.18 6.67 5.62
N ASN A 213 18.09 7.39 5.94
CA ASN A 213 18.10 8.62 6.72
C ASN A 213 17.85 8.40 8.22
N ILE A 214 17.65 7.15 8.66
CA ILE A 214 17.43 6.77 10.06
C ILE A 214 18.56 5.86 10.54
N VAL A 215 19.08 6.14 11.73
CA VAL A 215 20.08 5.29 12.43
C VAL A 215 19.54 4.86 13.79
N CYS A 216 19.43 3.54 14.01
CA CYS A 216 19.07 2.94 15.29
C CYS A 216 20.27 2.89 16.25
N ALA A 217 20.30 3.70 17.29
CA ALA A 217 21.37 3.69 18.29
C ALA A 217 20.85 3.26 19.68
N GLY A 218 20.57 1.97 19.83
CA GLY A 218 19.88 1.41 20.99
C GLY A 218 18.44 1.90 21.07
N GLU A 219 18.00 2.42 22.21
CA GLU A 219 16.65 2.94 22.39
C GLU A 219 16.39 4.31 21.73
N ARG A 220 17.36 4.86 20.98
CA ARG A 220 17.31 6.20 20.41
C ARG A 220 17.40 6.15 18.89
N PRO A 221 16.35 6.55 18.16
CA PRO A 221 16.44 6.82 16.74
C PRO A 221 17.10 8.16 16.47
N TYR A 222 17.96 8.22 15.47
CA TYR A 222 18.58 9.44 14.96
C TYR A 222 18.24 9.64 13.50
N PHE A 223 17.91 10.86 13.15
CA PHE A 223 17.66 11.29 11.77
C PHE A 223 18.89 12.04 11.29
N VAL A 224 19.55 11.51 10.26
CA VAL A 224 20.89 11.97 9.87
C VAL A 224 20.88 12.86 8.64
N ASP A 225 19.73 13.02 7.99
CA ASP A 225 19.54 13.92 6.86
C ASP A 225 18.18 14.61 6.94
N LEU A 226 18.18 15.92 7.18
CA LEU A 226 16.98 16.76 7.33
C LEU A 226 16.88 17.84 6.25
N GLU A 227 17.60 17.71 5.15
CA GLU A 227 17.61 18.75 4.09
C GLU A 227 16.23 19.04 3.51
N THR A 228 15.29 18.08 3.60
CA THR A 228 13.88 18.19 3.16
C THR A 228 12.90 18.42 4.31
N LEU A 229 13.36 19.01 5.43
CA LEU A 229 12.58 19.19 6.68
C LEU A 229 11.21 19.84 6.47
N VAL A 230 11.08 20.72 5.48
CA VAL A 230 9.86 21.46 5.21
C VAL A 230 9.54 21.46 3.73
N LYS A 231 8.35 21.01 3.34
CA LYS A 231 7.90 21.13 1.94
C LYS A 231 6.79 22.15 1.77
N ASN A 232 6.72 22.73 0.58
CA ASN A 232 5.57 23.51 0.14
C ASN A 232 4.37 22.64 -0.20
N ASN A 233 3.20 23.25 -0.33
CA ASN A 233 2.05 22.61 -0.95
C ASN A 233 2.42 22.14 -2.36
N SER A 234 2.01 20.92 -2.72
CA SER A 234 2.17 20.41 -4.08
C SER A 234 1.47 21.36 -5.06
N LYS A 235 2.07 21.56 -6.24
CA LYS A 235 1.43 22.36 -7.28
C LYS A 235 0.29 21.54 -7.89
N GLU A 236 -0.88 22.15 -8.08
CA GLU A 236 -1.98 21.55 -8.86
C GLU A 236 -1.55 21.10 -10.26
N SER A 237 -0.47 21.69 -10.81
CA SER A 237 0.03 21.34 -12.15
C SER A 237 0.45 19.88 -12.29
N ASP A 238 0.99 19.28 -11.24
CA ASP A 238 1.56 17.92 -11.31
C ASP A 238 0.49 16.83 -11.31
N THR A 239 -0.70 17.15 -10.82
CA THR A 239 -1.84 16.22 -10.72
C THR A 239 -3.02 16.55 -11.65
N LYS A 240 -2.90 17.57 -12.52
CA LYS A 240 -3.99 18.03 -13.42
C LYS A 240 -4.63 16.93 -14.28
N ASN A 241 -3.87 15.88 -14.59
CA ASN A 241 -4.35 14.77 -15.43
C ASN A 241 -5.11 13.70 -14.65
N TYR A 242 -5.14 13.79 -13.31
CA TYR A 242 -5.92 12.88 -12.47
C TYR A 242 -7.34 13.39 -12.23
N PRO A 243 -8.32 12.49 -12.03
CA PRO A 243 -9.66 12.88 -11.58
C PRO A 243 -9.61 13.73 -10.30
N PRO A 244 -10.53 14.67 -10.10
CA PRO A 244 -10.52 15.60 -8.95
C PRO A 244 -10.40 14.86 -7.60
N PHE A 245 -11.23 13.86 -7.36
CA PHE A 245 -11.19 13.12 -6.10
C PHE A 245 -9.87 12.33 -5.91
N LEU A 246 -9.28 11.77 -6.96
CA LEU A 246 -7.97 11.12 -6.86
C LEU A 246 -6.87 12.11 -6.47
N ARG A 247 -6.94 13.36 -6.95
CA ARG A 247 -6.02 14.44 -6.52
C ARG A 247 -6.15 14.73 -5.03
N ASP A 248 -7.39 14.75 -4.51
CA ASP A 248 -7.65 14.96 -3.09
C ASP A 248 -7.12 13.79 -2.23
N VAL A 249 -7.30 12.57 -2.69
CA VAL A 249 -6.74 11.37 -2.06
C VAL A 249 -5.21 11.46 -1.99
N LEU A 250 -4.55 11.74 -3.11
CA LEU A 250 -3.09 11.88 -3.18
C LEU A 250 -2.58 13.02 -2.29
N SER A 251 -3.26 14.18 -2.30
CA SER A 251 -2.93 15.29 -1.41
C SER A 251 -3.09 14.91 0.07
N THR A 252 -4.13 14.16 0.42
CA THR A 252 -4.35 13.69 1.80
C THR A 252 -3.27 12.69 2.22
N PHE A 253 -2.84 11.80 1.31
CA PHE A 253 -1.74 10.88 1.56
C PHE A 253 -0.41 11.62 1.79
N GLU A 254 -0.08 12.58 0.91
CA GLU A 254 1.13 13.41 1.04
C GLU A 254 1.16 14.28 2.30
N ASP A 255 0.01 14.76 2.76
CA ASP A 255 -0.14 15.57 3.97
C ASP A 255 -0.26 14.71 5.24
N SER A 256 -0.34 13.39 5.11
CA SER A 256 -0.40 12.48 6.25
C SER A 256 0.99 12.20 6.85
N VAL A 257 1.01 11.50 7.99
CA VAL A 257 2.24 11.00 8.61
C VAL A 257 3.04 10.07 7.66
N LEU A 258 2.36 9.42 6.71
CA LEU A 258 3.00 8.56 5.71
C LEU A 258 3.79 9.36 4.68
N GLY A 259 3.40 10.61 4.41
CA GLY A 259 4.15 11.52 3.56
C GLY A 259 5.56 11.84 4.05
N THR A 260 5.86 11.57 5.33
CA THR A 260 7.23 11.66 5.87
C THR A 260 8.17 10.57 5.37
N MET A 261 7.64 9.48 4.84
CA MET A 261 8.36 8.24 4.47
C MET A 261 9.00 7.50 5.64
N MET A 262 8.68 7.84 6.89
CA MET A 262 9.21 7.12 8.06
C MET A 262 8.63 5.71 8.22
N TYR A 263 7.35 5.54 7.88
CA TYR A 263 6.60 4.30 8.03
C TYR A 263 6.67 3.42 6.78
N PRO A 264 6.30 2.13 6.87
CA PRO A 264 6.25 1.26 5.70
C PRO A 264 5.49 1.87 4.53
N MET A 265 6.06 1.78 3.33
CA MET A 265 5.56 2.42 2.11
C MET A 265 5.02 1.41 1.09
N ASN A 266 4.51 0.26 1.56
CA ASN A 266 3.88 -0.72 0.67
C ASN A 266 2.46 -0.27 0.29
N SER A 267 2.35 0.50 -0.80
CA SER A 267 1.12 1.14 -1.25
C SER A 267 0.99 1.14 -2.77
N SER A 268 -0.23 1.11 -3.27
CA SER A 268 -0.54 1.30 -4.70
C SER A 268 -0.22 2.72 -5.20
N PHE A 269 -0.05 3.69 -4.31
CA PHE A 269 0.28 5.09 -4.64
C PHE A 269 1.78 5.32 -4.84
N VAL A 270 2.63 4.38 -4.44
CA VAL A 270 4.08 4.51 -4.48
C VAL A 270 4.63 3.96 -5.79
N PHE A 271 5.60 4.68 -6.34
CA PHE A 271 6.25 4.31 -7.61
C PHE A 271 7.06 3.01 -7.53
N PHE A 272 7.55 2.67 -6.33
CA PHE A 272 8.39 1.50 -6.08
C PHE A 272 7.54 0.26 -5.79
N ASP A 273 8.06 -0.92 -6.18
CA ASP A 273 7.48 -2.24 -5.85
C ASP A 273 8.16 -2.90 -4.64
N PHE A 274 8.87 -2.11 -3.83
CA PHE A 274 9.48 -2.49 -2.56
C PHE A 274 9.32 -1.35 -1.54
N ASP A 275 9.36 -1.70 -0.28
CA ASP A 275 9.19 -0.76 0.82
C ASP A 275 10.48 0.01 1.09
N MET A 276 10.43 1.34 0.95
CA MET A 276 11.51 2.27 1.28
C MET A 276 11.33 2.95 2.65
N GLY A 277 10.32 2.54 3.41
CA GLY A 277 9.99 3.17 4.68
C GLY A 277 11.18 3.24 5.66
N GLY A 278 11.27 4.35 6.38
CA GLY A 278 12.38 4.62 7.29
C GLY A 278 12.63 3.52 8.31
N ILE A 279 11.57 2.94 8.89
CA ILE A 279 11.66 1.90 9.93
C ILE A 279 11.50 0.46 9.40
N SER A 280 11.38 0.27 8.09
CA SER A 280 11.02 -1.03 7.49
C SER A 280 11.78 -1.37 6.22
N GLY A 281 12.36 -0.39 5.52
CA GLY A 281 13.16 -0.62 4.32
C GLY A 281 14.33 -1.56 4.61
N SER A 282 14.45 -2.64 3.81
CA SER A 282 15.37 -3.74 4.10
C SER A 282 16.01 -4.30 2.83
N PRO A 283 17.31 -4.63 2.82
CA PRO A 283 18.00 -5.26 1.70
C PRO A 283 17.52 -6.69 1.41
N LYS A 284 16.70 -7.26 2.29
CA LYS A 284 16.06 -8.58 2.06
C LYS A 284 14.97 -8.51 0.98
N GLN A 285 14.47 -7.32 0.66
CA GLN A 285 13.45 -7.09 -0.35
C GLN A 285 14.07 -7.08 -1.76
N THR A 286 13.33 -7.63 -2.72
CA THR A 286 13.72 -7.63 -4.14
C THR A 286 12.66 -6.95 -4.99
N SER A 287 13.09 -6.27 -6.06
CA SER A 287 12.23 -5.62 -7.04
C SER A 287 12.31 -6.32 -8.39
N LYS A 288 11.13 -6.59 -8.97
CA LYS A 288 11.04 -7.06 -10.36
C LYS A 288 11.07 -5.91 -11.38
N LYS A 289 10.63 -4.72 -10.98
CA LYS A 289 10.59 -3.51 -11.83
C LYS A 289 11.95 -2.81 -11.89
N TRP A 290 12.70 -2.81 -10.80
CA TRP A 290 14.03 -2.23 -10.71
C TRP A 290 15.06 -3.33 -10.91
N LYS A 291 16.05 -3.08 -11.79
CA LYS A 291 17.09 -4.07 -12.08
C LYS A 291 18.41 -3.61 -11.47
N SER A 292 19.09 -4.53 -10.82
CA SER A 292 20.50 -4.41 -10.50
C SER A 292 21.33 -4.89 -11.67
N TYR A 293 22.49 -4.29 -11.86
CA TYR A 293 23.45 -4.68 -12.88
C TYR A 293 24.74 -5.11 -12.21
N SER A 294 25.25 -6.24 -12.59
CA SER A 294 26.51 -6.77 -12.08
C SER A 294 27.45 -7.15 -13.21
N LEU A 295 28.73 -6.91 -12.97
CA LEU A 295 29.79 -7.35 -13.86
C LEU A 295 30.02 -8.85 -13.69
N CYS A 296 30.12 -9.57 -14.78
CA CYS A 296 30.39 -11.01 -14.81
C CYS A 296 31.61 -11.32 -15.66
N ASN A 297 32.28 -12.42 -15.31
CA ASN A 297 33.48 -12.91 -16.02
C ASN A 297 34.61 -11.87 -16.10
N GLU A 298 34.82 -11.11 -15.02
CA GLU A 298 35.87 -10.10 -14.91
C GLU A 298 37.23 -10.67 -15.26
N GLY A 299 38.05 -9.87 -15.97
CA GLY A 299 39.39 -10.26 -16.37
C GLY A 299 39.46 -11.31 -17.49
N THR A 300 38.37 -11.56 -18.21
CA THR A 300 38.30 -12.54 -19.29
C THR A 300 37.67 -11.98 -20.56
N ASP A 301 37.85 -12.66 -21.67
CA ASP A 301 37.25 -12.35 -22.99
C ASP A 301 35.71 -12.47 -22.99
N ARG A 302 35.11 -13.00 -21.90
CA ARG A 302 33.66 -13.15 -21.72
C ARG A 302 33.07 -12.09 -20.79
N ILE A 303 33.81 -11.06 -20.47
CA ILE A 303 33.34 -9.96 -19.61
C ILE A 303 32.01 -9.40 -20.13
N CYS A 304 31.03 -9.31 -19.28
CA CYS A 304 29.69 -8.80 -19.63
C CYS A 304 28.98 -8.21 -18.43
N ILE A 305 27.95 -7.43 -18.68
CA ILE A 305 27.01 -6.94 -17.66
C ILE A 305 25.77 -7.82 -17.71
N THR A 306 25.39 -8.37 -16.56
CA THR A 306 24.13 -9.09 -16.40
C THR A 306 23.17 -8.29 -15.54
N SER A 307 21.87 -8.47 -15.78
CA SER A 307 20.84 -7.86 -14.96
C SER A 307 20.21 -8.88 -14.02
N GLY A 308 20.05 -8.47 -12.77
CA GLY A 308 19.31 -9.23 -11.73
C GLY A 308 18.15 -8.43 -11.19
N GLU A 309 17.45 -9.00 -10.19
CA GLU A 309 16.48 -8.25 -9.41
C GLU A 309 17.18 -7.13 -8.63
N GLY A 310 16.54 -5.96 -8.56
CA GLY A 310 17.03 -4.86 -7.73
C GLY A 310 16.88 -5.18 -6.25
N ARG A 311 17.80 -4.65 -5.43
CA ARG A 311 17.75 -4.74 -3.97
C ARG A 311 18.08 -3.38 -3.38
N LEU A 312 17.54 -3.12 -2.18
CA LEU A 312 17.94 -1.95 -1.39
C LEU A 312 19.38 -2.14 -0.88
N SER A 313 20.08 -1.03 -0.67
CA SER A 313 21.37 -1.00 0.02
C SER A 313 21.22 -1.38 1.49
N GLU A 314 22.28 -1.86 2.13
CA GLU A 314 22.30 -2.02 3.57
C GLU A 314 22.29 -0.64 4.25
N ALA A 315 21.48 -0.50 5.29
CA ALA A 315 21.36 0.71 6.09
C ALA A 315 21.31 0.38 7.59
N ASN A 316 21.29 1.41 8.43
CA ASN A 316 21.35 1.28 9.89
C ASN A 316 19.99 1.54 10.57
N ASN A 317 18.90 1.41 9.82
CA ASN A 317 17.55 1.79 10.19
C ASN A 317 16.76 0.73 10.98
N LEU A 318 17.14 -0.55 10.85
CA LEU A 318 16.41 -1.64 11.49
C LEU A 318 16.89 -1.87 12.92
N LEU A 319 15.94 -2.04 13.84
CA LEU A 319 16.20 -2.33 15.23
C LEU A 319 16.46 -3.83 15.43
N TYR A 320 17.49 -4.15 16.18
CA TYR A 320 17.86 -5.55 16.49
C TYR A 320 17.95 -5.78 17.99
N CYS A 321 17.55 -7.00 18.42
CA CYS A 321 17.81 -7.53 19.76
C CYS A 321 18.39 -8.96 19.63
N ASN A 322 19.57 -9.19 20.22
CA ASN A 322 20.25 -10.50 20.15
C ASN A 322 20.41 -11.05 18.72
N GLY A 323 20.66 -10.18 17.73
CA GLY A 323 20.83 -10.53 16.32
C GLY A 323 19.54 -10.80 15.56
N LYS A 324 18.38 -10.70 16.19
CA LYS A 324 17.06 -10.79 15.55
C LYS A 324 16.46 -9.41 15.33
N GLU A 325 15.79 -9.23 14.22
CA GLU A 325 15.07 -7.99 13.90
C GLU A 325 13.85 -7.84 14.80
N VAL A 326 13.68 -6.65 15.37
CA VAL A 326 12.51 -6.28 16.20
C VAL A 326 11.50 -5.60 15.28
N LEU A 327 10.41 -6.29 14.98
CA LEU A 327 9.42 -5.84 13.98
C LEU A 327 8.53 -4.71 14.54
N PRO A 328 8.41 -3.58 13.83
CA PRO A 328 7.70 -2.39 14.29
C PRO A 328 6.21 -2.63 14.55
N ILE A 329 5.54 -3.54 13.84
CA ILE A 329 4.11 -3.79 13.99
C ILE A 329 3.71 -4.18 15.43
N TYR A 330 4.58 -4.89 16.15
CA TYR A 330 4.31 -5.30 17.54
C TYR A 330 4.38 -4.14 18.55
N PHE A 331 4.87 -2.97 18.12
CA PHE A 331 5.02 -1.76 18.92
C PHE A 331 4.16 -0.60 18.40
N ALA A 332 3.09 -0.91 17.66
CA ALA A 332 2.21 0.11 17.09
C ALA A 332 1.60 1.03 18.17
N GLU A 333 1.25 0.47 19.34
CA GLU A 333 0.65 1.25 20.44
C GLU A 333 1.64 2.26 21.01
N GLU A 334 2.92 1.88 21.16
CA GLU A 334 3.98 2.79 21.61
C GLU A 334 4.18 3.93 20.61
N MET A 335 4.21 3.63 19.31
CA MET A 335 4.33 4.66 18.26
C MET A 335 3.12 5.59 18.25
N ILE A 336 1.90 5.04 18.33
CA ILE A 336 0.66 5.83 18.38
C ILE A 336 0.65 6.74 19.60
N GLN A 337 1.03 6.23 20.79
CA GLN A 337 1.09 7.05 22.00
C GLN A 337 2.12 8.17 21.86
N GLY A 338 3.30 7.85 21.32
CA GLY A 338 4.35 8.87 21.07
C GLY A 338 3.88 9.94 20.09
N TYR A 339 3.20 9.53 19.00
CA TYR A 339 2.62 10.44 18.02
C TYR A 339 1.58 11.38 18.66
N GLN A 340 0.64 10.83 19.43
CA GLN A 340 -0.40 11.60 20.11
C GLN A 340 0.17 12.59 21.12
N ASP A 341 1.09 12.15 21.97
CA ASP A 341 1.72 12.99 22.99
C ASP A 341 2.46 14.18 22.34
N ALA A 342 3.25 13.92 21.30
CA ALA A 342 4.00 14.95 20.59
C ALA A 342 3.11 15.87 19.75
N MET A 343 2.10 15.35 19.05
CA MET A 343 1.18 16.17 18.26
C MET A 343 0.35 17.10 19.15
N ASN A 344 -0.09 16.62 20.31
CA ASN A 344 -0.73 17.47 21.32
C ASN A 344 0.19 18.58 21.85
N ALA A 345 1.50 18.30 21.96
CA ALA A 345 2.50 19.32 22.31
C ALA A 345 2.71 20.34 21.17
N VAL A 346 2.72 19.88 19.91
CA VAL A 346 2.74 20.74 18.70
C VAL A 346 1.58 21.70 18.68
N ILE A 347 0.36 21.20 18.86
CA ILE A 347 -0.87 22.03 18.91
C ILE A 347 -0.75 23.09 20.01
N ALA A 348 -0.28 22.70 21.21
CA ALA A 348 -0.11 23.60 22.34
C ALA A 348 1.02 24.63 22.16
N SER A 349 1.95 24.39 21.19
CA SER A 349 3.11 25.25 20.91
C SER A 349 3.03 25.93 19.53
N LYS A 350 1.92 25.86 18.85
CA LYS A 350 1.73 26.33 17.48
C LYS A 350 2.36 27.70 17.21
N ALA A 351 2.07 28.72 18.05
CA ALA A 351 2.59 30.06 17.86
C ALA A 351 4.12 30.12 17.95
N GLN A 352 4.71 29.37 18.89
CA GLN A 352 6.15 29.33 19.09
C GLN A 352 6.87 28.62 17.93
N ILE A 353 6.28 27.54 17.39
CA ILE A 353 6.82 26.83 16.22
C ILE A 353 6.79 27.72 14.98
N ILE A 354 5.66 28.43 14.74
CA ILE A 354 5.53 29.36 13.61
C ILE A 354 6.54 30.49 13.72
N ASP A 355 6.73 31.07 14.93
CA ASP A 355 7.72 32.11 15.16
C ASP A 355 9.16 31.63 14.93
N ALA A 356 9.48 30.41 15.38
CA ALA A 356 10.76 29.78 15.11
C ALA A 356 11.04 29.64 13.61
N MET A 357 10.02 29.23 12.83
CA MET A 357 10.13 29.10 11.38
C MET A 357 10.26 30.47 10.67
N LYS A 358 9.42 31.45 11.02
CA LYS A 358 9.45 32.79 10.45
C LYS A 358 10.75 33.55 10.77
N SER A 359 11.41 33.22 11.89
CA SER A 359 12.72 33.78 12.26
C SER A 359 13.91 33.04 11.61
N SER A 360 13.69 31.93 10.91
CA SER A 360 14.75 31.19 10.23
C SER A 360 15.10 31.83 8.88
N GLU A 361 16.40 32.09 8.65
CA GLU A 361 16.93 32.58 7.37
C GLU A 361 17.48 31.45 6.49
N GLY A 362 17.36 30.19 6.92
CA GLY A 362 17.93 29.03 6.25
C GLY A 362 17.25 28.67 4.94
N THR A 363 17.93 27.82 4.18
CA THR A 363 17.41 27.14 2.98
C THR A 363 17.10 25.68 3.28
N ILE A 364 16.18 25.11 2.50
CA ILE A 364 15.80 23.71 2.49
C ILE A 364 15.95 23.18 1.08
N ARG A 365 16.26 21.89 0.93
CA ARG A 365 16.21 21.21 -0.37
C ARG A 365 14.78 21.03 -0.83
N ARG A 366 14.59 21.17 -2.16
CA ARG A 366 13.31 20.94 -2.82
C ARG A 366 13.42 19.79 -3.80
N VAL A 367 12.78 18.68 -3.52
CA VAL A 367 12.65 17.54 -4.44
C VAL A 367 11.47 17.80 -5.37
N LEU A 368 11.73 18.34 -6.56
CA LEU A 368 10.68 18.70 -7.53
C LEU A 368 10.24 17.53 -8.41
N ARG A 369 11.07 16.51 -8.52
CA ARG A 369 10.78 15.21 -9.12
C ARG A 369 11.51 14.12 -8.32
N PRO A 370 10.96 12.88 -8.24
CA PRO A 370 11.66 11.78 -7.58
C PRO A 370 13.09 11.59 -8.12
N THR A 371 14.09 11.58 -7.26
CA THR A 371 15.51 11.44 -7.65
C THR A 371 15.77 10.16 -8.42
N ALA A 372 15.05 9.09 -8.09
CA ALA A 372 15.05 7.82 -8.84
C ALA A 372 14.68 7.97 -10.33
N MET A 373 13.88 8.96 -10.69
CA MET A 373 13.59 9.26 -12.09
C MET A 373 14.83 9.79 -12.82
N TYR A 374 15.58 10.69 -12.18
CA TYR A 374 16.84 11.18 -12.73
C TYR A 374 17.88 10.05 -12.80
N GLY A 375 17.96 9.20 -11.80
CA GLY A 375 18.81 8.00 -11.79
C GLY A 375 18.54 7.10 -13.00
N LYS A 376 17.26 6.88 -13.37
CA LYS A 376 16.92 6.14 -14.61
C LYS A 376 17.38 6.85 -15.88
N PHE A 377 17.25 8.16 -15.96
CA PHE A 377 17.78 8.91 -17.10
C PHE A 377 19.30 8.79 -17.20
N LEU A 378 20.04 8.90 -16.10
CA LEU A 378 21.49 8.73 -16.06
C LEU A 378 21.88 7.29 -16.41
N GLN A 379 21.15 6.28 -15.94
CA GLN A 379 21.38 4.89 -16.30
C GLN A 379 21.22 4.65 -17.81
N VAL A 380 20.19 5.20 -18.44
CA VAL A 380 20.03 5.13 -19.91
C VAL A 380 21.14 5.91 -20.61
N ALA A 381 21.53 7.07 -20.08
CA ALA A 381 22.56 7.93 -20.64
C ALA A 381 23.98 7.35 -20.52
N SER A 382 24.19 6.30 -19.71
CA SER A 382 25.47 5.56 -19.63
C SER A 382 25.71 4.61 -20.83
N SER A 383 24.76 4.51 -21.77
CA SER A 383 24.95 3.78 -23.03
C SER A 383 25.95 4.53 -23.93
N PRO A 384 26.86 3.81 -24.61
CA PRO A 384 27.86 4.41 -25.51
C PRO A 384 27.32 5.36 -26.57
N LEU A 385 26.06 5.14 -27.01
CA LEU A 385 25.39 6.05 -27.97
C LEU A 385 25.36 7.49 -27.43
N TYR A 386 25.02 7.69 -26.17
CA TYR A 386 24.89 9.00 -25.56
C TYR A 386 26.23 9.58 -25.09
N TYR A 387 27.27 8.76 -25.05
CA TYR A 387 28.66 9.23 -24.84
C TYR A 387 29.35 9.65 -26.11
N ARG A 388 28.95 9.06 -27.25
CA ARG A 388 29.47 9.44 -28.61
C ARG A 388 28.81 10.72 -29.12
N ASP A 389 27.50 10.91 -28.88
CA ASP A 389 26.71 11.98 -29.50
C ASP A 389 26.06 12.87 -28.46
N LYS A 390 26.58 14.07 -28.28
CA LYS A 390 26.04 15.10 -27.39
C LYS A 390 24.61 15.48 -27.75
N THR A 391 24.26 15.49 -29.04
CA THR A 391 22.89 15.82 -29.49
C THR A 391 21.90 14.74 -29.08
N ALA A 392 22.28 13.46 -29.18
CA ALA A 392 21.47 12.34 -28.73
C ALA A 392 21.25 12.41 -27.19
N ARG A 393 22.30 12.74 -26.42
CA ARG A 393 22.21 12.92 -24.96
C ARG A 393 21.29 14.07 -24.59
N VAL A 394 21.39 15.24 -25.25
CA VAL A 394 20.46 16.35 -25.05
C VAL A 394 19.01 15.94 -25.38
N LYS A 395 18.79 15.24 -26.51
CA LYS A 395 17.45 14.74 -26.89
C LYS A 395 16.87 13.77 -25.83
N LEU A 396 17.70 12.92 -25.21
CA LEU A 396 17.25 12.04 -24.13
C LEU A 396 16.70 12.85 -22.97
N PHE A 397 17.50 13.79 -22.45
CA PHE A 397 17.09 14.60 -21.29
C PHE A 397 16.00 15.62 -21.62
N SER A 398 15.89 16.07 -22.87
CA SER A 398 14.79 16.95 -23.32
C SER A 398 13.41 16.30 -23.20
N LYS A 399 13.31 14.98 -22.98
CA LYS A 399 12.05 14.32 -22.63
C LYS A 399 11.45 14.84 -21.32
N LEU A 400 12.24 15.45 -20.44
CA LEU A 400 11.77 16.11 -19.21
C LEU A 400 10.84 17.30 -19.47
N TYR A 401 10.89 17.90 -20.67
CA TYR A 401 9.94 18.94 -21.10
C TYR A 401 8.54 18.40 -21.45
N LYS A 402 8.38 17.08 -21.56
CA LYS A 402 7.09 16.48 -21.90
C LYS A 402 6.12 16.57 -20.73
N GLY A 403 4.97 17.18 -20.94
CA GLY A 403 3.87 17.24 -19.97
C GLY A 403 3.99 18.33 -18.90
N ILE A 404 5.02 19.20 -18.97
CA ILE A 404 5.10 20.36 -18.08
C ILE A 404 4.14 21.49 -18.50
N ASP A 405 3.84 22.37 -17.55
CA ASP A 405 3.18 23.63 -17.86
C ASP A 405 4.04 24.50 -18.79
N GLN A 406 3.41 25.18 -19.74
CA GLN A 406 4.08 26.03 -20.73
C GLN A 406 4.50 27.41 -20.15
N SER A 407 4.78 27.47 -18.84
CA SER A 407 5.23 28.69 -18.19
C SER A 407 6.76 28.88 -18.32
N PRO A 408 7.26 30.11 -18.38
CA PRO A 408 8.70 30.37 -18.40
C PRO A 408 9.44 29.77 -17.19
N ARG A 409 8.80 29.69 -16.03
CA ARG A 409 9.37 29.14 -14.79
C ARG A 409 9.63 27.63 -14.91
N GLU A 410 8.67 26.88 -15.47
CA GLU A 410 8.82 25.44 -15.72
C GLU A 410 9.89 25.17 -16.79
N PHE A 411 9.95 25.99 -17.84
CA PHE A 411 11.04 25.88 -18.81
C PHE A 411 12.43 26.14 -18.18
N SER A 412 12.56 27.16 -17.31
CA SER A 412 13.80 27.42 -16.60
C SER A 412 14.19 26.26 -15.68
N ARG A 413 13.23 25.74 -14.92
CA ARG A 413 13.44 24.58 -14.05
C ARG A 413 13.97 23.39 -14.84
N VAL A 414 13.29 22.99 -15.92
CA VAL A 414 13.71 21.84 -16.74
C VAL A 414 15.06 22.10 -17.44
N SER A 415 15.37 23.35 -17.79
CA SER A 415 16.70 23.69 -18.31
C SER A 415 17.80 23.39 -17.28
N CYS A 416 17.60 23.73 -16.01
CA CYS A 416 18.53 23.40 -14.93
C CYS A 416 18.62 21.89 -14.70
N GLU A 417 17.50 21.17 -14.80
CA GLU A 417 17.51 19.70 -14.72
C GLU A 417 18.36 19.08 -15.85
N VAL A 418 18.17 19.53 -17.09
CA VAL A 418 18.94 19.03 -18.24
C VAL A 418 20.42 19.36 -18.09
N GLU A 419 20.77 20.56 -17.62
CA GLU A 419 22.15 20.96 -17.39
C GLU A 419 22.87 20.07 -16.40
N ALA A 420 22.26 19.79 -15.23
CA ALA A 420 22.81 18.90 -14.22
C ALA A 420 23.00 17.48 -14.79
N LEU A 421 22.01 16.92 -15.47
CA LEU A 421 22.09 15.59 -16.06
C LEU A 421 23.11 15.48 -17.19
N MET A 422 23.37 16.56 -17.93
CA MET A 422 24.43 16.59 -18.92
C MET A 422 25.81 16.40 -18.28
N ASN A 423 26.00 16.88 -17.05
CA ASN A 423 27.22 16.72 -16.24
C ASN A 423 27.18 15.43 -15.39
N ASN A 424 26.21 14.55 -15.61
CA ASN A 424 26.02 13.32 -14.84
C ASN A 424 25.76 13.54 -13.35
N ASP A 425 25.11 14.66 -13.00
CA ASP A 425 24.76 15.07 -11.65
C ASP A 425 23.22 15.06 -11.48
N ILE A 426 22.74 14.79 -10.26
CA ILE A 426 21.31 14.85 -9.93
C ILE A 426 20.90 16.31 -9.78
N PRO A 427 19.82 16.78 -10.43
CA PRO A 427 19.34 18.14 -10.27
C PRO A 427 19.06 18.49 -8.81
N PHE A 428 19.55 19.65 -8.38
CA PHE A 428 19.42 20.14 -7.02
C PHE A 428 18.71 21.48 -6.98
N PHE A 429 17.75 21.62 -6.10
CA PHE A 429 16.99 22.82 -5.91
C PHE A 429 16.87 23.14 -4.43
N GLU A 430 17.03 24.42 -4.09
CA GLU A 430 16.87 24.95 -2.74
C GLU A 430 15.80 26.03 -2.71
N GLN A 431 15.24 26.25 -1.54
CA GLN A 431 14.29 27.32 -1.27
C GLN A 431 14.56 27.89 0.11
N LYS A 432 14.50 29.22 0.25
CA LYS A 432 14.49 29.84 1.58
C LYS A 432 13.19 29.49 2.31
N ILE A 433 13.29 29.17 3.60
CA ILE A 433 12.13 28.82 4.44
C ILE A 433 11.02 29.88 4.37
N ASN A 434 11.42 31.17 4.26
CA ASN A 434 10.49 32.31 4.15
C ASN A 434 10.45 32.93 2.75
N GLY A 435 10.94 32.20 1.72
CA GLY A 435 11.00 32.68 0.34
C GLY A 435 10.06 31.93 -0.61
N LYS A 436 9.80 32.49 -1.77
CA LYS A 436 8.99 31.87 -2.85
C LYS A 436 9.82 31.45 -4.05
N ASP A 437 11.05 31.90 -4.12
CA ASP A 437 11.99 31.63 -5.20
C ASP A 437 12.58 30.23 -5.04
N ILE A 438 12.93 29.61 -6.13
CA ILE A 438 13.75 28.41 -6.15
C ILE A 438 15.14 28.77 -6.64
N ILE A 439 16.17 28.28 -5.95
CA ILE A 439 17.57 28.40 -6.33
C ILE A 439 17.97 27.04 -6.90
N ALA A 440 18.35 27.03 -8.17
CA ALA A 440 18.86 25.85 -8.86
C ALA A 440 20.38 25.77 -8.80
N ASN A 441 20.95 24.74 -9.41
CA ASN A 441 22.40 24.56 -9.55
C ASN A 441 23.12 25.88 -9.86
N HIS A 442 24.30 26.08 -9.31
CA HIS A 442 25.14 27.27 -9.53
C HIS A 442 24.45 28.61 -9.17
N ASN A 443 23.56 28.60 -8.16
CA ASN A 443 22.84 29.79 -7.66
C ASN A 443 21.94 30.47 -8.69
N TYR A 444 21.45 29.75 -9.70
CA TYR A 444 20.45 30.27 -10.63
C TYR A 444 19.09 30.39 -9.95
N THR A 445 18.56 31.62 -9.83
CA THR A 445 17.29 31.88 -9.17
C THR A 445 16.11 31.92 -10.14
N ILE A 446 15.10 31.10 -9.86
CA ILE A 446 13.81 31.14 -10.54
C ILE A 446 12.83 31.88 -9.62
N SER A 447 12.62 33.16 -9.91
CA SER A 447 11.84 34.06 -9.07
C SER A 447 10.37 33.70 -9.03
N ASP A 448 9.73 33.88 -7.86
CA ASP A 448 8.30 33.63 -7.62
C ASP A 448 7.85 32.24 -8.11
N TYR A 449 8.71 31.23 -8.05
CA TYR A 449 8.40 29.87 -8.50
C TYR A 449 7.20 29.30 -7.75
N ASN A 450 7.10 29.54 -6.45
CA ASN A 450 6.01 29.08 -5.57
C ASN A 450 5.02 30.21 -5.27
N THR A 451 3.77 29.85 -4.97
CA THR A 451 2.71 30.82 -4.57
C THR A 451 2.85 31.26 -3.11
N SER A 452 3.40 30.40 -2.25
CA SER A 452 3.64 30.64 -0.82
C SER A 452 5.03 30.18 -0.42
N SER A 453 5.50 30.65 0.74
CA SER A 453 6.74 30.12 1.34
C SER A 453 6.49 28.79 2.07
N PRO A 454 7.54 27.98 2.34
CA PRO A 454 7.44 26.81 3.20
C PRO A 454 6.83 27.10 4.57
N SER A 455 7.27 28.20 5.22
CA SER A 455 6.73 28.60 6.53
C SER A 455 5.23 28.93 6.49
N ASP A 456 4.75 29.59 5.44
CA ASP A 456 3.30 29.82 5.25
C ASP A 456 2.53 28.51 5.09
N GLY A 457 3.12 27.53 4.38
CA GLY A 457 2.55 26.20 4.18
C GLY A 457 2.39 25.45 5.50
N VAL A 458 3.41 25.47 6.36
CA VAL A 458 3.36 24.84 7.69
C VAL A 458 2.39 25.57 8.61
N GLU A 459 2.35 26.89 8.61
CA GLU A 459 1.38 27.66 9.40
C GLU A 459 -0.06 27.28 9.06
N GLN A 460 -0.37 27.19 7.77
CA GLN A 460 -1.68 26.76 7.29
C GLN A 460 -1.99 25.31 7.67
N PHE A 461 -0.99 24.44 7.58
CA PHE A 461 -1.14 23.02 7.88
C PHE A 461 -1.38 22.77 9.38
N ILE A 462 -0.51 23.28 10.26
CA ILE A 462 -0.68 23.17 11.72
C ILE A 462 -2.04 23.78 12.15
N GLY A 463 -2.53 24.80 11.42
CA GLY A 463 -3.84 25.41 11.64
C GLY A 463 -5.02 24.48 11.50
N LYS A 464 -4.88 23.42 10.74
CA LYS A 464 -5.92 22.43 10.44
C LYS A 464 -5.84 21.18 11.29
N ILE A 465 -4.80 21.03 12.11
CA ILE A 465 -4.62 19.85 12.97
C ILE A 465 -5.61 19.92 14.13
N ASP A 466 -6.49 18.93 14.21
CA ASP A 466 -7.49 18.72 15.26
C ASP A 466 -7.46 17.27 15.76
N GLU A 467 -8.36 16.92 16.66
CA GLU A 467 -8.45 15.55 17.20
C GLU A 467 -8.81 14.52 16.11
N ASP A 468 -9.64 14.90 15.14
CA ASP A 468 -10.01 14.04 14.02
C ASP A 468 -8.82 13.79 13.09
N TYR A 469 -7.99 14.80 12.87
CA TYR A 469 -6.73 14.62 12.16
C TYR A 469 -5.82 13.62 12.89
N ILE A 470 -5.61 13.80 14.20
CA ILE A 470 -4.78 12.89 14.99
C ILE A 470 -5.30 11.45 14.90
N ARG A 471 -6.62 11.24 15.02
CA ARG A 471 -7.24 9.92 14.91
C ARG A 471 -7.00 9.28 13.54
N ARG A 472 -7.15 10.04 12.45
CA ARG A 472 -6.86 9.55 11.09
C ARG A 472 -5.38 9.17 10.92
N GLN A 473 -4.46 9.94 11.51
CA GLN A 473 -3.04 9.62 11.44
C GLN A 473 -2.70 8.33 12.22
N THR A 474 -3.28 8.13 13.40
CA THR A 474 -3.05 6.89 14.17
C THR A 474 -3.60 5.66 13.45
N MET A 475 -4.71 5.78 12.74
CA MET A 475 -5.23 4.73 11.86
C MET A 475 -4.26 4.43 10.71
N LEU A 476 -3.73 5.46 10.05
CA LEU A 476 -2.76 5.29 8.97
C LEU A 476 -1.45 4.67 9.44
N ILE A 477 -0.99 4.98 10.66
CA ILE A 477 0.17 4.30 11.27
C ILE A 477 -0.10 2.80 11.39
N ARG A 478 -1.27 2.38 11.91
CA ARG A 478 -1.64 0.95 12.02
C ARG A 478 -1.66 0.26 10.66
N MET A 479 -2.37 0.84 9.69
CA MET A 479 -2.48 0.29 8.34
C MET A 479 -1.13 0.16 7.66
N SER A 480 -0.27 1.18 7.78
CA SER A 480 1.07 1.16 7.22
C SER A 480 1.92 0.04 7.84
N LEU A 481 1.91 -0.08 9.18
CA LEU A 481 2.64 -1.15 9.87
C LEU A 481 2.15 -2.54 9.46
N ALA A 482 0.85 -2.72 9.28
CA ALA A 482 0.27 -3.97 8.77
C ALA A 482 0.79 -4.33 7.38
N SER A 483 1.01 -3.33 6.51
CA SER A 483 1.53 -3.54 5.16
C SER A 483 2.95 -4.13 5.13
N SER A 484 3.72 -4.01 6.20
CA SER A 484 5.04 -4.63 6.36
C SER A 484 5.00 -6.03 6.98
N TYR A 485 3.85 -6.45 7.49
CA TYR A 485 3.71 -7.74 8.16
C TYR A 485 3.78 -8.89 7.16
N ASN A 486 4.68 -9.83 7.43
CA ASN A 486 4.78 -11.07 6.68
C ASN A 486 4.62 -12.25 7.67
N SER A 487 3.58 -13.03 7.50
CA SER A 487 3.31 -14.22 8.34
C SER A 487 4.41 -15.29 8.27
N LYS A 488 5.30 -15.22 7.28
CA LYS A 488 6.47 -16.09 7.11
C LYS A 488 7.74 -15.51 7.74
N ALA A 489 7.71 -14.27 8.26
CA ALA A 489 8.84 -13.70 8.99
C ALA A 489 9.11 -14.49 10.27
N GLU A 490 10.39 -14.59 10.65
CA GLU A 490 10.78 -15.18 11.94
C GLU A 490 10.02 -14.51 13.07
N GLY A 491 9.56 -15.33 14.03
CA GLY A 491 8.62 -14.90 15.07
C GLY A 491 9.09 -13.70 15.88
N GLU A 492 8.13 -13.05 16.48
CA GLU A 492 8.29 -11.92 17.39
C GLU A 492 9.35 -12.23 18.49
N VAL A 493 10.19 -11.24 18.82
CA VAL A 493 11.40 -11.43 19.66
C VAL A 493 11.09 -11.53 21.14
N PHE A 494 10.04 -10.85 21.61
CA PHE A 494 9.70 -10.68 23.03
C PHE A 494 8.44 -11.43 23.46
N GLY A 495 7.78 -12.18 22.55
CA GLY A 495 6.54 -12.91 22.84
C GLY A 495 5.30 -12.02 22.83
N ARG A 496 5.36 -10.85 22.19
CA ARG A 496 4.22 -9.92 22.07
C ARG A 496 3.18 -10.42 21.10
N GLU A 497 1.92 -10.19 21.40
CA GLU A 497 0.84 -10.35 20.43
C GLU A 497 0.74 -9.13 19.51
N LEU A 498 0.16 -9.35 18.31
CA LEU A 498 -0.16 -8.24 17.42
C LEU A 498 -1.18 -7.32 18.08
N PRO A 499 -0.96 -6.00 18.04
CA PRO A 499 -1.90 -5.05 18.62
C PRO A 499 -3.24 -5.08 17.88
N ARG A 500 -4.33 -4.89 18.61
CA ARG A 500 -5.70 -4.90 18.09
C ARG A 500 -6.44 -3.63 18.46
N GLU A 501 -7.23 -3.12 17.54
CA GLU A 501 -8.05 -1.92 17.78
C GLU A 501 -9.28 -2.28 18.62
N LYS A 502 -9.43 -1.61 19.78
CA LYS A 502 -10.58 -1.76 20.66
C LYS A 502 -11.71 -0.83 20.25
N LEU A 503 -12.91 -1.37 20.18
CA LEU A 503 -14.10 -0.63 19.76
C LEU A 503 -15.16 -0.71 20.86
N ALA A 504 -15.62 0.43 21.34
CA ALA A 504 -16.78 0.48 22.23
C ALA A 504 -18.05 0.19 21.39
N LEU A 505 -18.83 -0.80 21.80
CA LEU A 505 -20.04 -1.23 21.09
C LEU A 505 -21.22 -1.22 22.07
N ASP A 506 -22.38 -0.73 21.62
CA ASP A 506 -23.63 -0.79 22.38
C ASP A 506 -24.11 -2.24 22.48
N SER A 507 -24.79 -2.59 23.53
CA SER A 507 -25.43 -3.90 23.69
C SER A 507 -26.58 -4.15 22.69
N ASP A 508 -27.25 -3.09 22.22
CA ASP A 508 -28.20 -3.16 21.10
C ASP A 508 -27.45 -3.29 19.76
N MET A 509 -27.74 -4.35 19.04
CA MET A 509 -27.01 -4.71 17.82
C MET A 509 -27.17 -3.69 16.69
N THR A 510 -28.38 -3.12 16.53
CA THR A 510 -28.60 -2.06 15.53
C THR A 510 -27.80 -0.81 15.90
N ARG A 511 -27.79 -0.46 17.19
CA ARG A 511 -27.04 0.68 17.69
C ARG A 511 -25.52 0.45 17.56
N ALA A 512 -25.04 -0.76 17.86
CA ALA A 512 -23.63 -1.11 17.67
C ALA A 512 -23.21 -1.00 16.20
N ALA A 513 -24.03 -1.48 15.27
CA ALA A 513 -23.80 -1.34 13.83
C ALA A 513 -23.80 0.14 13.39
N GLU A 514 -24.71 0.97 13.93
CA GLU A 514 -24.68 2.41 13.70
C GLU A 514 -23.39 3.06 14.22
N MET A 515 -22.91 2.69 15.40
CA MET A 515 -21.64 3.21 15.96
C MET A 515 -20.45 2.89 15.06
N ILE A 516 -20.39 1.67 14.52
CA ILE A 516 -19.37 1.31 13.52
C ILE A 516 -19.54 2.16 12.26
N GLY A 517 -20.76 2.34 11.75
CA GLY A 517 -21.04 3.19 10.60
C GLY A 517 -20.60 4.65 10.80
N GLU A 518 -20.85 5.23 11.98
CA GLU A 518 -20.39 6.59 12.34
C GLU A 518 -18.87 6.68 12.38
N GLN A 519 -18.21 5.67 12.97
CA GLN A 519 -16.74 5.62 13.00
C GLN A 519 -16.16 5.55 11.57
N LEU A 520 -16.74 4.73 10.69
CA LEU A 520 -16.37 4.68 9.30
C LEU A 520 -16.51 6.05 8.64
N LEU A 521 -17.67 6.72 8.77
CA LEU A 521 -17.88 8.06 8.19
C LEU A 521 -16.90 9.10 8.72
N SER A 522 -16.55 9.03 10.01
CA SER A 522 -15.60 9.98 10.60
C SER A 522 -14.16 9.85 10.08
N SER A 523 -13.82 8.70 9.50
CA SER A 523 -12.50 8.42 8.92
C SER A 523 -12.47 8.53 7.40
N ALA A 524 -13.60 8.84 6.76
CA ALA A 524 -13.72 8.89 5.31
C ALA A 524 -12.84 9.98 4.68
N LEU A 525 -12.28 9.67 3.54
CA LEU A 525 -11.72 10.63 2.60
C LEU A 525 -12.88 11.35 1.92
N GLN A 526 -12.84 12.68 1.87
CA GLN A 526 -13.88 13.49 1.26
C GLN A 526 -13.32 14.27 0.08
N ALA A 527 -14.04 14.26 -1.03
CA ALA A 527 -13.72 15.13 -2.17
C ALA A 527 -13.97 16.60 -1.81
N LYS A 528 -13.14 17.52 -2.32
CA LYS A 528 -13.30 18.97 -2.08
C LYS A 528 -14.38 19.61 -2.95
N GLU A 529 -14.64 19.03 -4.11
CA GLU A 529 -15.54 19.62 -5.14
C GLU A 529 -16.87 18.86 -5.28
N SER A 530 -17.05 17.74 -4.56
CA SER A 530 -18.26 16.89 -4.57
C SER A 530 -18.50 16.28 -3.18
N ASP A 531 -19.65 15.62 -3.02
CA ASP A 531 -19.98 14.87 -1.80
C ASP A 531 -19.37 13.45 -1.77
N SER A 532 -18.52 13.12 -2.74
CA SER A 532 -17.89 11.80 -2.89
C SER A 532 -17.01 11.43 -1.71
N ILE A 533 -17.11 10.19 -1.26
CA ILE A 533 -16.30 9.65 -0.17
C ILE A 533 -15.68 8.28 -0.52
N SER A 534 -14.55 7.99 0.10
CA SER A 534 -13.90 6.69 0.11
C SER A 534 -13.02 6.58 1.37
N TRP A 535 -12.18 5.53 1.49
CA TRP A 535 -11.28 5.31 2.63
C TRP A 535 -9.92 4.83 2.14
N PHE A 536 -8.89 5.12 2.92
CA PHE A 536 -7.71 4.26 2.88
C PHE A 536 -8.08 2.91 3.48
N THR A 537 -7.57 1.86 2.88
CA THR A 537 -7.80 0.49 3.29
C THR A 537 -6.54 -0.35 3.10
N GLU A 538 -6.54 -1.53 3.65
CA GLU A 538 -5.54 -2.56 3.41
C GLU A 538 -6.11 -3.56 2.41
N SER A 539 -5.41 -3.79 1.32
CA SER A 539 -5.75 -4.80 0.32
C SER A 539 -4.72 -5.92 0.32
N LEU A 540 -5.14 -7.16 0.08
CA LEU A 540 -4.26 -8.32 -0.06
C LEU A 540 -4.28 -8.80 -1.51
N ILE A 541 -3.18 -8.57 -2.24
CA ILE A 541 -2.97 -9.15 -3.57
C ILE A 541 -1.90 -10.25 -3.45
N ASP A 542 -0.63 -9.89 -3.32
CA ASP A 542 0.46 -10.82 -2.99
C ASP A 542 0.95 -10.62 -1.55
N ASN A 543 0.87 -9.37 -1.09
CA ASN A 543 1.16 -8.90 0.26
C ASN A 543 0.11 -7.87 0.66
N ILE A 544 0.01 -7.57 1.96
CA ILE A 544 -0.83 -6.47 2.44
C ILE A 544 -0.30 -5.16 1.86
N LYS A 545 -1.18 -4.36 1.26
CA LYS A 545 -0.86 -3.03 0.72
C LYS A 545 -1.87 -2.00 1.18
N LEU A 546 -1.40 -0.79 1.41
CA LEU A 546 -2.27 0.35 1.59
C LEU A 546 -2.83 0.76 0.22
N ASP A 547 -4.14 0.92 0.14
CA ASP A 547 -4.86 1.26 -1.08
C ASP A 547 -6.06 2.18 -0.78
N VAL A 548 -6.81 2.56 -1.78
CA VAL A 548 -8.12 3.19 -1.63
C VAL A 548 -9.20 2.13 -1.81
N LEU A 549 -10.20 2.17 -0.93
CA LEU A 549 -11.30 1.22 -0.93
C LEU A 549 -12.06 1.27 -2.26
N ASP A 550 -12.16 0.13 -2.93
CA ASP A 550 -13.06 -0.04 -4.08
C ASP A 550 -14.46 -0.49 -3.61
N VAL A 551 -15.38 -0.67 -4.55
CA VAL A 551 -16.76 -1.12 -4.28
C VAL A 551 -17.00 -2.57 -4.66
N LYS A 552 -15.97 -3.40 -4.71
CA LYS A 552 -16.15 -4.85 -4.84
C LYS A 552 -16.91 -5.40 -3.64
N MET A 553 -17.74 -6.41 -3.86
CA MET A 553 -18.53 -7.03 -2.78
C MET A 553 -17.65 -7.67 -1.70
N TYR A 554 -16.46 -8.11 -2.05
CA TYR A 554 -15.49 -8.64 -1.08
C TYR A 554 -14.98 -7.54 -0.13
N ASP A 555 -14.89 -6.29 -0.61
CA ASP A 555 -14.32 -5.13 0.09
C ASP A 555 -15.39 -4.06 0.41
N GLY A 556 -15.35 -2.91 -0.27
CA GLY A 556 -16.20 -1.75 0.03
C GLY A 556 -17.66 -1.90 -0.36
N GLY A 557 -18.01 -2.87 -1.21
CA GLY A 557 -19.41 -3.18 -1.50
C GLY A 557 -20.22 -3.51 -0.24
N GLY A 558 -19.61 -4.21 0.73
CA GLY A 558 -20.23 -4.47 2.03
C GLY A 558 -20.55 -3.18 2.80
N THR A 559 -19.72 -2.13 2.67
CA THR A 559 -19.96 -0.82 3.32
C THR A 559 -21.17 -0.10 2.71
N VAL A 560 -21.31 -0.14 1.38
CA VAL A 560 -22.52 0.37 0.70
C VAL A 560 -23.76 -0.36 1.21
N MET A 561 -23.71 -1.70 1.28
CA MET A 561 -24.80 -2.52 1.78
C MET A 561 -25.14 -2.19 3.23
N LEU A 562 -24.14 -2.04 4.11
CA LEU A 562 -24.36 -1.62 5.50
C LEU A 562 -25.13 -0.31 5.57
N PHE A 563 -24.70 0.73 4.84
CA PHE A 563 -25.36 2.03 4.86
C PHE A 563 -26.79 1.99 4.33
N LEU A 564 -27.03 1.25 3.23
CA LEU A 564 -28.39 1.05 2.69
C LEU A 564 -29.33 0.41 3.72
N TYR A 565 -28.87 -0.61 4.45
CA TYR A 565 -29.71 -1.30 5.40
C TYR A 565 -29.82 -0.56 6.75
N LEU A 566 -28.81 0.21 7.16
CA LEU A 566 -28.94 1.19 8.24
C LEU A 566 -30.03 2.22 7.90
N TRP A 567 -30.05 2.76 6.67
CA TRP A 567 -31.14 3.63 6.24
C TRP A 567 -32.51 2.94 6.31
N LYS A 568 -32.64 1.75 5.74
CA LYS A 568 -33.91 0.99 5.70
C LYS A 568 -34.52 0.79 7.10
N TYR A 569 -33.71 0.44 8.09
CA TYR A 569 -34.21 0.07 9.41
C TYR A 569 -34.21 1.22 10.44
N THR A 570 -33.38 2.25 10.24
CA THR A 570 -33.36 3.41 11.16
C THR A 570 -34.16 4.61 10.63
N GLY A 571 -34.47 4.66 9.34
CA GLY A 571 -35.10 5.79 8.66
C GLY A 571 -34.23 7.07 8.61
N ARG A 572 -32.92 6.97 8.90
CA ARG A 572 -32.03 8.14 8.94
C ARG A 572 -31.41 8.37 7.57
N GLU A 573 -31.87 9.43 6.89
CA GLU A 573 -31.44 9.81 5.52
C GLU A 573 -29.93 9.96 5.34
N LYS A 574 -29.19 10.24 6.41
CA LYS A 574 -27.72 10.34 6.31
C LYS A 574 -27.08 9.05 5.79
N TRP A 575 -27.69 7.88 6.10
CA TRP A 575 -27.16 6.58 5.68
C TRP A 575 -27.38 6.34 4.17
N LEU A 576 -28.53 6.73 3.63
CA LEU A 576 -28.75 6.67 2.19
C LEU A 576 -27.76 7.58 1.46
N ARG A 577 -27.62 8.84 1.91
CA ARG A 577 -26.63 9.77 1.33
C ARG A 577 -25.21 9.22 1.44
N ALA A 578 -24.85 8.59 2.57
CA ALA A 578 -23.55 7.96 2.71
C ALA A 578 -23.31 6.86 1.67
N ALA A 579 -24.30 5.98 1.43
CA ALA A 579 -24.22 4.96 0.40
C ALA A 579 -24.07 5.56 -1.01
N GLU A 580 -24.84 6.59 -1.33
CA GLU A 580 -24.76 7.33 -2.61
C GLU A 580 -23.38 8.00 -2.78
N ASN A 581 -22.86 8.64 -1.73
CA ASN A 581 -21.56 9.31 -1.75
C ASN A 581 -20.39 8.31 -1.94
N VAL A 582 -20.48 7.08 -1.40
CA VAL A 582 -19.49 6.02 -1.67
C VAL A 582 -19.53 5.61 -3.14
N MET A 583 -20.74 5.44 -3.71
CA MET A 583 -20.88 5.08 -5.12
C MET A 583 -20.39 6.20 -6.06
N SER A 584 -20.63 7.45 -5.72
CA SER A 584 -20.09 8.61 -6.44
C SER A 584 -18.55 8.65 -6.37
N GLY A 585 -17.98 8.40 -5.18
CA GLY A 585 -16.53 8.31 -5.02
C GLY A 585 -15.91 7.18 -5.85
N ALA A 586 -16.56 6.02 -5.90
CA ALA A 586 -16.12 4.91 -6.73
C ALA A 586 -16.15 5.25 -8.23
N GLU A 587 -17.15 6.02 -8.68
CA GLU A 587 -17.27 6.49 -10.06
C GLU A 587 -16.14 7.47 -10.40
N GLU A 588 -15.89 8.48 -9.57
CA GLU A 588 -14.80 9.45 -9.76
C GLU A 588 -13.42 8.79 -9.74
N LEU A 589 -13.22 7.77 -8.92
CA LEU A 589 -11.97 6.98 -8.86
C LEU A 589 -11.86 5.97 -10.00
N GLY A 590 -12.93 5.78 -10.79
CA GLY A 590 -12.94 4.88 -11.94
C GLY A 590 -13.13 3.40 -11.59
N TYR A 591 -13.59 3.07 -10.40
CA TYR A 591 -13.85 1.68 -9.96
C TYR A 591 -15.12 1.09 -10.58
N THR A 592 -16.04 1.93 -11.05
CA THR A 592 -17.27 1.52 -11.75
C THR A 592 -17.10 1.34 -13.26
N LYS A 593 -15.88 1.41 -13.80
CA LYS A 593 -15.65 1.19 -15.23
C LYS A 593 -15.94 -0.26 -15.62
N PRO A 594 -16.58 -0.49 -16.79
CA PRO A 594 -16.86 -1.83 -17.28
C PRO A 594 -15.59 -2.70 -17.38
N LYS A 595 -15.72 -3.98 -17.00
CA LYS A 595 -14.62 -4.96 -16.96
C LYS A 595 -15.02 -6.22 -17.71
N ALA A 596 -14.05 -7.04 -18.13
CA ALA A 596 -14.28 -8.39 -18.64
C ALA A 596 -14.65 -9.36 -17.51
N ASP A 597 -14.12 -9.15 -16.29
CA ASP A 597 -14.49 -9.90 -15.08
C ASP A 597 -15.91 -9.53 -14.63
N VAL A 598 -16.84 -10.47 -14.79
CA VAL A 598 -18.27 -10.34 -14.42
C VAL A 598 -18.58 -11.11 -13.12
N SER A 599 -17.58 -11.57 -12.38
CA SER A 599 -17.76 -12.30 -11.12
C SER A 599 -18.49 -11.47 -10.05
N PHE A 600 -18.98 -12.15 -8.98
CA PHE A 600 -19.79 -11.48 -7.97
C PHE A 600 -18.94 -10.72 -6.93
N PHE A 601 -17.97 -11.38 -6.30
CA PHE A 601 -17.24 -10.72 -5.20
C PHE A 601 -16.16 -9.74 -5.69
N THR A 602 -15.57 -9.96 -6.87
CA THR A 602 -14.47 -9.13 -7.38
C THR A 602 -14.80 -8.36 -8.67
N GLY A 603 -15.86 -8.75 -9.37
CA GLY A 603 -16.20 -8.25 -10.69
C GLY A 603 -17.51 -7.45 -10.80
N ALA A 604 -18.02 -7.39 -12.02
CA ALA A 604 -19.14 -6.54 -12.40
C ALA A 604 -20.49 -6.93 -11.77
N ALA A 605 -20.76 -8.23 -11.56
CA ALA A 605 -22.02 -8.66 -10.96
C ALA A 605 -22.18 -8.15 -9.52
N GLY A 606 -21.08 -7.96 -8.79
CA GLY A 606 -21.12 -7.32 -7.47
C GLY A 606 -21.57 -5.86 -7.53
N LEU A 607 -21.06 -5.08 -8.49
CA LEU A 607 -21.50 -3.70 -8.70
C LEU A 607 -22.98 -3.64 -9.13
N VAL A 608 -23.39 -4.54 -10.01
CA VAL A 608 -24.82 -4.69 -10.39
C VAL A 608 -25.69 -5.01 -9.17
N TYR A 609 -25.20 -5.85 -8.25
CA TYR A 609 -25.91 -6.18 -7.02
C TYR A 609 -26.10 -4.94 -6.12
N LEU A 610 -25.12 -4.04 -6.04
CA LEU A 610 -25.28 -2.78 -5.31
C LEU A 610 -26.37 -1.92 -5.93
N TRP A 611 -26.34 -1.68 -7.26
CA TRP A 611 -27.39 -0.91 -7.95
C TRP A 611 -28.75 -1.58 -7.86
N TYR A 612 -28.81 -2.91 -7.92
CA TYR A 612 -30.05 -3.67 -7.70
C TYR A 612 -30.63 -3.39 -6.28
N ASN A 613 -29.79 -3.35 -5.23
CA ASN A 613 -30.24 -3.04 -3.89
C ASN A 613 -30.73 -1.59 -3.76
N PHE A 614 -30.06 -0.62 -4.42
CA PHE A 614 -30.59 0.75 -4.50
C PHE A 614 -31.99 0.74 -5.16
N PHE A 615 -32.14 0.10 -6.31
CA PHE A 615 -33.44 -0.02 -6.98
C PHE A 615 -34.50 -0.67 -6.08
N ALA A 616 -34.19 -1.80 -5.48
CA ALA A 616 -35.14 -2.55 -4.67
C ALA A 616 -35.61 -1.79 -3.42
N LEU A 617 -34.75 -0.96 -2.84
CA LEU A 617 -35.03 -0.23 -1.61
C LEU A 617 -35.62 1.16 -1.85
N THR A 618 -35.21 1.87 -2.92
CA THR A 618 -35.67 3.22 -3.23
C THR A 618 -36.83 3.26 -4.25
N GLY A 619 -36.96 2.23 -5.08
CA GLY A 619 -37.90 2.20 -6.21
C GLY A 619 -37.44 3.01 -7.42
N ASP A 620 -36.21 3.53 -7.43
CA ASP A 620 -35.69 4.33 -8.54
C ASP A 620 -35.28 3.44 -9.73
N THR A 621 -36.07 3.48 -10.79
CA THR A 621 -35.86 2.66 -12.00
C THR A 621 -34.65 3.07 -12.82
N SER A 622 -34.06 4.24 -12.60
CA SER A 622 -32.84 4.69 -13.28
C SER A 622 -31.65 3.73 -13.05
N TYR A 623 -31.64 3.04 -11.90
CA TYR A 623 -30.64 2.00 -11.63
C TYR A 623 -30.77 0.80 -12.56
N VAL A 624 -31.98 0.45 -13.04
CA VAL A 624 -32.17 -0.64 -14.00
C VAL A 624 -31.56 -0.26 -15.35
N ASP A 625 -31.76 0.97 -15.83
CA ASP A 625 -31.16 1.49 -17.05
C ASP A 625 -29.62 1.52 -16.94
N LYS A 626 -29.09 1.90 -15.76
CA LYS A 626 -27.67 1.92 -15.46
C LYS A 626 -27.08 0.50 -15.48
N ILE A 627 -27.78 -0.49 -14.91
CA ILE A 627 -27.39 -1.91 -14.95
C ILE A 627 -27.32 -2.42 -16.39
N ASP A 628 -28.37 -2.21 -17.18
CA ASP A 628 -28.45 -2.67 -18.56
C ASP A 628 -27.32 -2.09 -19.42
N SER A 629 -27.13 -0.78 -19.36
CA SER A 629 -26.07 -0.09 -20.10
C SER A 629 -24.67 -0.60 -19.72
N TYR A 630 -24.40 -0.71 -18.41
CA TYR A 630 -23.12 -1.17 -17.89
C TYR A 630 -22.79 -2.62 -18.30
N LEU A 631 -23.77 -3.52 -18.19
CA LEU A 631 -23.58 -4.93 -18.55
C LEU A 631 -23.38 -5.12 -20.06
N LYS A 632 -23.99 -4.30 -20.92
CA LYS A 632 -23.72 -4.31 -22.37
C LYS A 632 -22.25 -4.01 -22.68
N GLU A 633 -21.64 -3.07 -21.98
CA GLU A 633 -20.20 -2.78 -22.14
C GLU A 633 -19.32 -3.90 -21.57
N CYS A 634 -19.70 -4.48 -20.42
CA CYS A 634 -19.00 -5.63 -19.86
C CYS A 634 -19.03 -6.85 -20.80
N LEU A 635 -20.19 -7.13 -21.42
CA LEU A 635 -20.37 -8.22 -22.37
C LEU A 635 -19.45 -8.10 -23.58
N VAL A 636 -19.26 -6.88 -24.11
CA VAL A 636 -18.30 -6.64 -25.20
C VAL A 636 -16.88 -7.03 -24.77
N LYS A 637 -16.45 -6.59 -23.58
CA LYS A 637 -15.12 -6.90 -23.06
C LYS A 637 -14.93 -8.37 -22.73
N MET A 638 -15.96 -9.02 -22.19
CA MET A 638 -15.97 -10.45 -21.91
C MET A 638 -15.76 -11.28 -23.18
N LYS A 639 -16.41 -10.89 -24.29
CA LYS A 639 -16.24 -11.53 -25.60
C LYS A 639 -14.83 -11.29 -26.21
N GLU A 640 -14.18 -10.17 -25.88
CA GLU A 640 -12.82 -9.87 -26.32
C GLU A 640 -11.75 -10.64 -25.54
N SER A 641 -12.04 -11.08 -24.30
CA SER A 641 -11.10 -11.77 -23.41
C SER A 641 -11.71 -13.03 -22.77
N PRO A 642 -12.12 -14.02 -23.54
CA PRO A 642 -12.82 -15.22 -23.03
C PRO A 642 -11.95 -16.09 -22.10
N ASP A 643 -10.62 -16.04 -22.25
CA ASP A 643 -9.66 -16.82 -21.45
C ASP A 643 -9.46 -16.27 -20.02
N ASP A 644 -9.95 -15.05 -19.73
CA ASP A 644 -9.81 -14.42 -18.41
C ASP A 644 -10.93 -14.86 -17.42
N ILE A 645 -11.90 -15.68 -17.85
CA ILE A 645 -13.02 -16.15 -17.02
C ILE A 645 -12.52 -17.28 -16.10
N ARG A 646 -12.60 -17.06 -14.78
CA ARG A 646 -12.33 -18.09 -13.75
C ARG A 646 -13.58 -18.93 -13.46
N ASP A 647 -13.44 -19.97 -12.61
CA ASP A 647 -14.51 -20.95 -12.39
C ASP A 647 -15.34 -20.69 -11.13
N ASP A 648 -14.76 -20.05 -10.08
CA ASP A 648 -15.25 -20.07 -8.69
C ASP A 648 -16.37 -19.04 -8.38
N ILE A 649 -16.79 -19.00 -7.10
CA ILE A 649 -17.80 -18.03 -6.60
C ILE A 649 -17.22 -16.63 -6.43
N ILE A 650 -15.94 -16.52 -6.01
CA ILE A 650 -15.32 -15.23 -5.67
C ILE A 650 -15.05 -14.41 -6.94
N ALA A 651 -14.30 -15.01 -7.87
CA ALA A 651 -13.74 -14.30 -9.00
C ALA A 651 -14.10 -14.95 -10.35
N GLY A 652 -15.15 -15.77 -10.40
CA GLY A 652 -15.44 -16.59 -11.57
C GLY A 652 -16.90 -16.72 -11.96
N ALA A 653 -17.13 -17.57 -12.98
CA ALA A 653 -18.42 -17.82 -13.60
C ALA A 653 -19.46 -18.35 -12.61
N ALA A 654 -19.06 -19.13 -11.61
CA ALA A 654 -20.01 -19.64 -10.62
C ALA A 654 -20.69 -18.50 -9.85
N GLY A 655 -19.93 -17.50 -9.39
CA GLY A 655 -20.50 -16.32 -8.74
C GLY A 655 -21.41 -15.49 -9.64
N THR A 656 -21.01 -15.36 -10.92
CA THR A 656 -21.83 -14.71 -11.96
C THR A 656 -23.18 -15.41 -12.12
N LEU A 657 -23.17 -16.74 -12.29
CA LEU A 657 -24.38 -17.54 -12.48
C LEU A 657 -25.34 -17.42 -11.30
N VAL A 658 -24.86 -17.56 -10.06
CA VAL A 658 -25.71 -17.44 -8.88
C VAL A 658 -26.32 -16.04 -8.76
N ALA A 659 -25.52 -15.00 -8.86
CA ALA A 659 -25.98 -13.64 -8.62
C ALA A 659 -26.92 -13.14 -9.73
N LEU A 660 -26.50 -13.26 -10.99
CA LEU A 660 -27.27 -12.73 -12.12
C LEU A 660 -28.53 -13.54 -12.41
N SER A 661 -28.53 -14.86 -12.23
CA SER A 661 -29.77 -15.65 -12.37
C SER A 661 -30.86 -15.21 -11.40
N ARG A 662 -30.46 -14.99 -10.13
CA ARG A 662 -31.37 -14.49 -9.09
C ARG A 662 -31.90 -13.10 -9.42
N MET A 663 -31.03 -12.14 -9.75
CA MET A 663 -31.45 -10.78 -10.08
C MET A 663 -32.29 -10.73 -11.35
N ASN A 664 -31.97 -11.53 -12.39
CA ASN A 664 -32.68 -11.48 -13.66
C ASN A 664 -34.09 -12.09 -13.64
N ARG A 665 -34.41 -12.91 -12.63
CA ARG A 665 -35.82 -13.33 -12.37
C ARG A 665 -36.74 -12.12 -12.14
N GLN A 666 -36.20 -11.01 -11.65
CA GLN A 666 -36.92 -9.76 -11.36
C GLN A 666 -36.66 -8.66 -12.40
N LEU A 667 -35.41 -8.50 -12.88
CA LEU A 667 -34.98 -7.44 -13.83
C LEU A 667 -35.43 -7.74 -15.26
N ARG A 668 -35.33 -9.00 -15.71
CA ARG A 668 -35.67 -9.46 -17.06
C ARG A 668 -34.96 -8.68 -18.18
N LEU A 669 -33.63 -8.62 -18.09
CA LEU A 669 -32.74 -7.96 -19.04
C LEU A 669 -32.07 -8.98 -19.95
N ASP A 670 -32.26 -8.88 -21.28
CA ASP A 670 -31.69 -9.80 -22.27
C ASP A 670 -30.16 -9.87 -22.21
N VAL A 671 -29.49 -8.78 -21.87
CA VAL A 671 -28.02 -8.74 -21.71
C VAL A 671 -27.54 -9.67 -20.61
N ILE A 672 -28.32 -9.86 -19.55
CA ILE A 672 -28.00 -10.79 -18.47
C ILE A 672 -28.10 -12.23 -18.97
N ASP A 673 -29.13 -12.56 -19.76
CA ASP A 673 -29.28 -13.90 -20.33
C ASP A 673 -28.06 -14.28 -21.18
N GLU A 674 -27.56 -13.36 -21.99
CA GLU A 674 -26.36 -13.61 -22.81
C GLU A 674 -25.10 -13.81 -21.98
N ILE A 675 -24.90 -13.02 -20.92
CA ILE A 675 -23.78 -13.19 -19.99
C ILE A 675 -23.87 -14.52 -19.25
N LEU A 676 -25.05 -14.90 -18.80
CA LEU A 676 -25.33 -16.19 -18.15
C LEU A 676 -25.01 -17.37 -19.06
N GLU A 677 -25.43 -17.32 -20.31
CA GLU A 677 -25.17 -18.37 -21.31
C GLU A 677 -23.66 -18.56 -21.52
N ILE A 678 -22.92 -17.49 -21.78
CA ILE A 678 -21.45 -17.53 -21.94
C ILE A 678 -20.76 -18.10 -20.68
N SER A 679 -21.18 -17.66 -19.51
CA SER A 679 -20.58 -18.11 -18.24
C SER A 679 -20.90 -19.58 -17.95
N ALA A 680 -22.12 -20.02 -18.25
CA ALA A 680 -22.56 -21.40 -18.04
C ALA A 680 -21.87 -22.40 -18.99
N GLU A 681 -21.77 -22.05 -20.26
CA GLU A 681 -21.06 -22.90 -21.22
C GLU A 681 -19.56 -22.97 -20.94
N HIS A 682 -18.92 -21.84 -20.57
CA HIS A 682 -17.52 -21.81 -20.15
C HIS A 682 -17.27 -22.74 -18.95
N LEU A 683 -18.06 -22.58 -17.88
CA LEU A 683 -17.92 -23.39 -16.68
C LEU A 683 -18.23 -24.88 -16.94
N ALA A 684 -19.27 -25.18 -17.73
CA ALA A 684 -19.64 -26.54 -18.07
C ALA A 684 -18.55 -27.25 -18.90
N ASP A 685 -18.01 -26.58 -19.92
CA ASP A 685 -16.95 -27.14 -20.78
C ASP A 685 -15.70 -27.50 -19.96
N ARG A 686 -15.23 -26.58 -19.12
CA ARG A 686 -14.08 -26.82 -18.24
C ARG A 686 -14.36 -27.92 -17.20
N PHE A 687 -15.56 -27.92 -16.61
CA PHE A 687 -15.96 -28.94 -15.64
C PHE A 687 -16.07 -30.35 -16.28
N GLU A 688 -16.64 -30.48 -17.47
CA GLU A 688 -16.76 -31.75 -18.19
C GLU A 688 -15.41 -32.29 -18.65
N LYS A 689 -14.46 -31.42 -19.02
CA LYS A 689 -13.06 -31.76 -19.36
C LYS A 689 -12.18 -32.05 -18.13
N GLY A 690 -12.64 -31.73 -16.92
CA GLY A 690 -11.84 -31.87 -15.71
C GLY A 690 -10.73 -30.84 -15.58
N GLU A 691 -10.90 -29.67 -16.17
CA GLU A 691 -9.96 -28.55 -16.18
C GLU A 691 -10.29 -27.48 -15.13
N THR A 692 -11.39 -27.64 -14.38
CA THR A 692 -11.73 -26.71 -13.28
C THR A 692 -10.74 -26.83 -12.13
N GLU A 693 -10.20 -25.71 -11.68
CA GLU A 693 -9.34 -25.62 -10.49
C GLU A 693 -10.19 -25.60 -9.21
N ALA A 694 -11.05 -26.61 -9.02
CA ALA A 694 -11.97 -26.65 -7.91
C ALA A 694 -11.36 -27.33 -6.68
N MET A 695 -11.51 -26.68 -5.54
CA MET A 695 -11.21 -27.22 -4.21
C MET A 695 -12.47 -27.81 -3.58
N THR A 696 -12.46 -28.09 -2.27
CA THR A 696 -13.66 -28.35 -1.47
C THR A 696 -14.10 -27.06 -0.78
N GLY A 697 -15.43 -26.84 -0.66
CA GLY A 697 -15.98 -25.66 -0.03
C GLY A 697 -16.79 -24.76 -0.96
N PHE A 698 -17.27 -23.64 -0.44
CA PHE A 698 -18.18 -22.76 -1.17
C PHE A 698 -17.46 -21.79 -2.08
N ALA A 699 -16.48 -21.05 -1.55
CA ALA A 699 -15.88 -19.91 -2.27
C ALA A 699 -15.07 -20.32 -3.51
N HIS A 700 -14.24 -21.36 -3.37
CA HIS A 700 -13.32 -21.83 -4.42
C HIS A 700 -13.49 -23.32 -4.74
N GLY A 701 -14.63 -23.92 -4.39
CA GLY A 701 -14.81 -25.37 -4.44
C GLY A 701 -16.01 -25.84 -5.24
N TYR A 702 -16.13 -27.17 -5.28
CA TYR A 702 -17.23 -27.85 -5.94
C TYR A 702 -18.62 -27.46 -5.43
N ALA A 703 -18.75 -27.07 -4.14
CA ALA A 703 -20.04 -26.67 -3.60
C ALA A 703 -20.59 -25.41 -4.28
N GLY A 704 -19.72 -24.40 -4.52
CA GLY A 704 -20.11 -23.20 -5.24
C GLY A 704 -20.43 -23.48 -6.71
N ILE A 705 -19.65 -24.33 -7.37
CA ILE A 705 -19.91 -24.76 -8.76
C ILE A 705 -21.23 -25.54 -8.85
N ALA A 706 -21.50 -26.44 -7.89
CA ALA A 706 -22.76 -27.19 -7.84
C ALA A 706 -23.97 -26.26 -7.70
N LEU A 707 -23.88 -25.26 -6.80
CA LEU A 707 -24.93 -24.25 -6.65
C LEU A 707 -25.12 -23.44 -7.95
N ALA A 708 -24.03 -23.04 -8.60
CA ALA A 708 -24.10 -22.26 -9.83
C ALA A 708 -24.83 -23.01 -10.96
N PHE A 709 -24.50 -24.28 -11.17
CA PHE A 709 -25.20 -25.11 -12.13
C PHE A 709 -26.67 -25.34 -11.73
N ALA A 710 -26.97 -25.58 -10.46
CA ALA A 710 -28.32 -25.75 -9.96
C ALA A 710 -29.18 -24.48 -10.18
N GLU A 711 -28.65 -23.30 -9.84
CA GLU A 711 -29.33 -22.00 -10.06
C GLU A 711 -29.60 -21.73 -11.55
N TYR A 712 -28.62 -21.98 -12.41
CA TYR A 712 -28.78 -21.78 -13.85
C TYR A 712 -29.70 -22.80 -14.47
N GLY A 713 -29.64 -24.09 -14.08
CA GLY A 713 -30.58 -25.14 -14.50
C GLY A 713 -32.03 -24.86 -14.11
N ASP A 714 -32.24 -24.35 -12.88
CA ASP A 714 -33.57 -23.92 -12.41
C ASP A 714 -34.05 -22.65 -13.13
N TYR A 715 -33.14 -21.72 -13.43
CA TYR A 715 -33.42 -20.47 -14.15
C TYR A 715 -33.88 -20.73 -15.60
N THR A 716 -33.16 -21.59 -16.32
CA THR A 716 -33.42 -21.91 -17.76
C THR A 716 -34.41 -23.07 -17.95
N GLY A 717 -34.54 -23.95 -16.95
CA GLY A 717 -35.26 -25.21 -17.06
C GLY A 717 -34.44 -26.31 -17.77
N ASP A 718 -33.16 -26.10 -18.06
CA ASP A 718 -32.28 -27.06 -18.73
C ASP A 718 -31.76 -28.14 -17.79
N GLU A 719 -32.19 -29.37 -17.94
CA GLU A 719 -31.83 -30.53 -17.12
C GLU A 719 -30.33 -30.91 -17.23
N ARG A 720 -29.61 -30.48 -18.29
CA ARG A 720 -28.16 -30.69 -18.41
C ARG A 720 -27.44 -30.07 -17.20
N TYR A 721 -27.77 -28.83 -16.84
CA TYR A 721 -27.11 -28.13 -15.72
C TYR A 721 -27.51 -28.71 -14.35
N THR A 722 -28.75 -29.19 -14.20
CA THR A 722 -29.17 -29.94 -13.02
C THR A 722 -28.35 -31.23 -12.84
N ALA A 723 -28.07 -31.94 -13.95
CA ALA A 723 -27.20 -33.12 -13.92
C ALA A 723 -25.73 -32.79 -13.60
N LEU A 724 -25.20 -31.66 -14.13
CA LEU A 724 -23.86 -31.18 -13.82
C LEU A 724 -23.74 -30.78 -12.33
N ALA A 725 -24.77 -30.15 -11.77
CA ALA A 725 -24.82 -29.81 -10.35
C ALA A 725 -24.75 -31.08 -9.48
N ALA A 726 -25.54 -32.11 -9.78
CA ALA A 726 -25.50 -33.39 -9.08
C ALA A 726 -24.09 -34.03 -9.16
N LYS A 727 -23.48 -34.03 -10.36
CA LYS A 727 -22.12 -34.52 -10.56
C LYS A 727 -21.07 -33.76 -9.73
N ALA A 728 -21.20 -32.42 -9.58
CA ALA A 728 -20.30 -31.61 -8.77
C ALA A 728 -20.46 -31.95 -7.27
N VAL A 729 -21.68 -32.20 -6.78
CA VAL A 729 -21.94 -32.72 -5.44
C VAL A 729 -21.22 -34.06 -5.21
N ASP A 730 -21.36 -34.99 -6.16
CA ASP A 730 -20.72 -36.31 -6.08
C ASP A 730 -19.19 -36.20 -6.09
N MET A 731 -18.63 -35.23 -6.84
CA MET A 731 -17.17 -35.01 -6.87
C MET A 731 -16.66 -34.50 -5.52
N GLU A 732 -17.37 -33.54 -4.91
CA GLU A 732 -17.00 -33.01 -3.59
C GLU A 732 -17.10 -34.09 -2.51
N ASN A 733 -18.15 -34.91 -2.53
CA ASN A 733 -18.39 -35.96 -1.55
C ASN A 733 -17.35 -37.10 -1.58
N LYS A 734 -16.53 -37.22 -2.65
CA LYS A 734 -15.35 -38.09 -2.63
C LYS A 734 -14.28 -37.70 -1.62
N TYR A 735 -14.27 -36.44 -1.20
CA TYR A 735 -13.33 -35.91 -0.21
C TYR A 735 -13.89 -35.87 1.22
N PHE A 736 -15.13 -36.39 1.42
CA PHE A 736 -15.73 -36.50 2.75
C PHE A 736 -15.00 -37.52 3.61
N CYS A 737 -14.69 -37.17 4.85
CA CYS A 737 -14.06 -38.06 5.83
C CYS A 737 -15.08 -38.43 6.93
N GLU A 738 -15.44 -39.68 7.02
CA GLU A 738 -16.40 -40.19 8.04
C GLU A 738 -15.93 -40.01 9.49
N GLU A 739 -14.61 -40.04 9.71
CA GLU A 739 -14.01 -39.91 11.04
C GLU A 739 -14.14 -38.48 11.57
N GLU A 740 -13.87 -37.49 10.70
CA GLU A 740 -13.93 -36.08 11.03
C GLU A 740 -15.32 -35.46 10.83
N LYS A 741 -16.21 -36.19 10.13
CA LYS A 741 -17.53 -35.66 9.69
C LYS A 741 -17.44 -34.38 8.88
N ASN A 742 -16.34 -34.23 8.12
CA ASN A 742 -16.03 -33.01 7.36
C ASN A 742 -15.32 -33.36 6.05
N TRP A 743 -15.26 -32.41 5.11
CA TRP A 743 -14.54 -32.55 3.84
C TRP A 743 -13.09 -32.09 3.98
N LYS A 744 -12.16 -32.83 3.35
CA LYS A 744 -10.75 -32.46 3.32
C LYS A 744 -10.57 -31.11 2.63
N ASP A 745 -9.79 -30.22 3.23
CA ASP A 745 -9.34 -29.00 2.59
C ASP A 745 -8.21 -29.35 1.58
N LEU A 746 -8.39 -29.03 0.32
CA LEU A 746 -7.45 -29.36 -0.76
C LEU A 746 -6.35 -28.30 -0.96
N ARG A 747 -6.31 -27.24 -0.16
CA ARG A 747 -5.22 -26.24 -0.18
C ARG A 747 -3.94 -26.92 0.31
N ASP A 748 -3.41 -26.61 1.39
CA ASP A 748 -2.14 -27.16 1.89
C ASP A 748 -2.36 -28.33 2.87
N LYS A 749 -1.59 -29.43 2.73
CA LYS A 749 -1.36 -30.51 3.72
C LYS A 749 -2.57 -31.28 4.27
N GLY A 750 -3.79 -31.12 3.73
CA GLY A 750 -4.90 -32.04 4.04
C GLY A 750 -5.54 -31.88 5.40
N GLY A 751 -5.78 -30.64 5.84
CA GLY A 751 -6.61 -30.29 7.00
C GLY A 751 -8.11 -30.34 6.69
N PHE A 752 -8.93 -29.84 7.63
CA PHE A 752 -10.38 -29.71 7.52
C PHE A 752 -10.77 -28.27 7.82
N GLY A 753 -11.54 -27.65 6.90
CA GLY A 753 -12.02 -26.29 7.08
C GLY A 753 -13.34 -26.24 7.84
N SER A 754 -13.52 -25.21 8.67
CA SER A 754 -14.78 -24.95 9.40
C SER A 754 -15.36 -23.57 9.08
N PHE A 755 -15.12 -23.08 7.86
CA PHE A 755 -15.41 -21.71 7.41
C PHE A 755 -16.43 -21.68 6.27
N TRP A 756 -16.97 -20.48 6.02
CA TRP A 756 -17.78 -20.21 4.85
C TRP A 756 -17.05 -20.52 3.53
N CYS A 757 -15.82 -20.02 3.42
CA CYS A 757 -15.06 -20.16 2.18
C CYS A 757 -14.56 -21.60 1.95
N HIS A 758 -14.22 -22.35 2.99
CA HIS A 758 -13.70 -23.73 2.93
C HIS A 758 -14.25 -24.60 4.05
N GLY A 759 -14.69 -25.81 3.70
CA GLY A 759 -15.15 -26.82 4.64
C GLY A 759 -16.66 -26.99 4.74
N ALA A 760 -17.09 -27.84 5.67
CA ALA A 760 -18.46 -28.26 5.84
C ALA A 760 -19.49 -27.13 5.94
N PRO A 761 -19.20 -26.00 6.67
CA PRO A 761 -20.19 -24.93 6.80
C PRO A 761 -20.60 -24.31 5.47
N GLY A 762 -19.64 -23.97 4.61
CA GLY A 762 -19.92 -23.40 3.30
C GLY A 762 -20.55 -24.43 2.35
N ILE A 763 -20.13 -25.71 2.41
CA ILE A 763 -20.74 -26.81 1.66
C ILE A 763 -22.21 -26.95 2.06
N GLY A 764 -22.50 -27.07 3.34
CA GLY A 764 -23.89 -27.18 3.83
C GLY A 764 -24.75 -25.97 3.45
N LEU A 765 -24.18 -24.74 3.46
CA LEU A 765 -24.87 -23.54 3.01
C LEU A 765 -25.24 -23.60 1.53
N ALA A 766 -24.31 -24.05 0.66
CA ALA A 766 -24.62 -24.29 -0.75
C ALA A 766 -25.74 -25.31 -0.93
N ARG A 767 -25.70 -26.42 -0.18
CA ARG A 767 -26.74 -27.47 -0.21
C ARG A 767 -28.10 -26.93 0.28
N LEU A 768 -28.09 -26.06 1.30
CA LEU A 768 -29.32 -25.41 1.78
C LEU A 768 -29.99 -24.57 0.69
N MET A 769 -29.19 -23.84 -0.10
CA MET A 769 -29.70 -23.08 -1.22
C MET A 769 -30.19 -24.00 -2.36
N MET A 770 -29.43 -25.03 -2.71
CA MET A 770 -29.82 -26.02 -3.73
C MET A 770 -31.12 -26.74 -3.38
N LYS A 771 -31.38 -27.05 -2.11
CA LYS A 771 -32.60 -27.73 -1.67
C LYS A 771 -33.87 -26.98 -2.03
N LYS A 772 -33.81 -25.69 -2.33
CA LYS A 772 -34.96 -24.87 -2.79
C LYS A 772 -35.18 -24.91 -4.31
N LEU A 773 -34.26 -25.53 -5.07
CA LEU A 773 -34.24 -25.52 -6.53
C LEU A 773 -34.74 -26.83 -7.09
N LYS A 774 -35.35 -26.76 -8.27
CA LYS A 774 -35.94 -27.92 -9.00
C LYS A 774 -34.92 -29.06 -9.12
N GLY A 775 -35.34 -30.27 -8.71
CA GLY A 775 -34.53 -31.47 -8.76
C GLY A 775 -33.74 -31.82 -7.52
N PHE A 776 -33.69 -30.92 -6.53
CA PHE A 776 -32.95 -31.12 -5.28
C PHE A 776 -33.78 -31.11 -4.00
N GLU A 777 -35.09 -30.83 -4.07
CA GLU A 777 -36.00 -30.64 -2.92
C GLU A 777 -36.06 -31.86 -1.98
N ASN A 778 -36.02 -33.07 -2.55
CA ASN A 778 -36.14 -34.34 -1.83
C ASN A 778 -34.85 -35.18 -1.85
N ASN A 779 -33.70 -34.54 -2.11
CA ASN A 779 -32.42 -35.22 -2.18
C ASN A 779 -31.86 -35.48 -0.76
N GLU A 780 -31.73 -36.77 -0.40
CA GLU A 780 -31.25 -37.20 0.93
C GLU A 780 -29.83 -36.78 1.18
N THR A 781 -28.93 -36.94 0.18
CA THR A 781 -27.52 -36.53 0.30
C THR A 781 -27.40 -35.03 0.61
N ILE A 782 -28.18 -34.20 -0.10
CA ILE A 782 -28.24 -32.75 0.16
C ILE A 782 -28.68 -32.46 1.60
N SER A 783 -29.70 -33.18 2.09
CA SER A 783 -30.21 -33.01 3.47
C SER A 783 -29.17 -33.43 4.53
N GLU A 784 -28.44 -34.51 4.30
CA GLU A 784 -27.36 -34.94 5.19
C GLU A 784 -26.19 -33.94 5.21
N ASP A 785 -25.79 -33.42 4.03
CA ASP A 785 -24.71 -32.45 3.93
C ASP A 785 -25.04 -31.12 4.65
N ILE A 786 -26.32 -30.69 4.62
CA ILE A 786 -26.79 -29.56 5.41
C ILE A 786 -26.57 -29.80 6.92
N LEU A 787 -26.98 -30.96 7.43
CA LEU A 787 -26.83 -31.33 8.84
C LEU A 787 -25.37 -31.41 9.27
N ARG A 788 -24.48 -31.95 8.40
CA ARG A 788 -23.02 -31.98 8.59
C ARG A 788 -22.47 -30.54 8.72
N GLY A 789 -22.89 -29.62 7.84
CA GLY A 789 -22.50 -28.21 7.88
C GLY A 789 -22.87 -27.54 9.21
N VAL A 790 -24.13 -27.70 9.65
CA VAL A 790 -24.61 -27.18 10.94
C VAL A 790 -23.83 -27.80 12.12
N HIS A 791 -23.58 -29.09 12.08
CA HIS A 791 -22.83 -29.79 13.15
C HIS A 791 -21.41 -29.23 13.30
N ILE A 792 -20.68 -29.02 12.20
CA ILE A 792 -19.33 -28.44 12.24
C ILE A 792 -19.36 -26.98 12.69
N LEU A 793 -20.33 -26.17 12.25
CA LEU A 793 -20.50 -24.80 12.76
C LEU A 793 -20.65 -24.75 14.27
N LEU A 794 -21.49 -25.62 14.85
CA LEU A 794 -21.70 -25.66 16.30
C LEU A 794 -20.49 -26.19 17.06
N ARG A 795 -19.74 -27.14 16.47
CA ARG A 795 -18.56 -27.74 17.10
C ARG A 795 -17.33 -26.83 17.06
N GLU A 796 -17.08 -26.16 15.93
CA GLU A 796 -15.79 -25.50 15.63
C GLU A 796 -15.92 -24.01 15.34
N GLY A 797 -17.11 -23.53 14.96
CA GLY A 797 -17.32 -22.18 14.44
C GLY A 797 -17.05 -21.04 15.44
N PHE A 798 -16.75 -21.37 16.70
CA PHE A 798 -16.43 -20.44 17.78
C PHE A 798 -15.12 -20.80 18.50
N ALA A 799 -14.16 -21.38 17.78
CA ALA A 799 -12.83 -21.66 18.33
C ALA A 799 -12.12 -20.37 18.74
N SER A 800 -11.29 -20.44 19.80
CA SER A 800 -10.69 -19.25 20.44
C SER A 800 -9.67 -18.51 19.56
N ASP A 801 -9.11 -19.20 18.55
CA ASP A 801 -8.15 -18.66 17.60
C ASP A 801 -8.78 -18.05 16.34
N MET A 802 -10.11 -18.13 16.20
CA MET A 802 -10.82 -17.52 15.09
C MET A 802 -10.80 -15.98 15.17
N ASP A 803 -10.74 -15.37 13.98
CA ASP A 803 -10.94 -13.93 13.80
C ASP A 803 -12.44 -13.54 13.86
N HIS A 804 -12.74 -12.24 13.61
CA HIS A 804 -14.10 -11.72 13.64
C HIS A 804 -14.72 -11.52 12.25
N SER A 805 -14.07 -11.96 11.18
CA SER A 805 -14.51 -11.68 9.80
C SER A 805 -15.81 -12.40 9.42
N LEU A 806 -16.44 -11.89 8.34
CA LEU A 806 -17.60 -12.54 7.73
C LEU A 806 -17.17 -13.75 6.89
N CYS A 807 -15.97 -13.74 6.31
CA CYS A 807 -15.46 -14.78 5.41
C CYS A 807 -15.13 -16.09 6.13
N HIS A 808 -14.36 -16.02 7.24
CA HIS A 808 -13.85 -17.20 7.95
C HIS A 808 -13.77 -17.00 9.48
N GLY A 809 -14.44 -16.00 9.97
CA GLY A 809 -14.46 -15.66 11.40
C GLY A 809 -15.78 -15.96 12.11
N THR A 810 -15.81 -15.57 13.38
CA THR A 810 -16.96 -15.83 14.28
C THR A 810 -18.24 -15.14 13.83
N PHE A 811 -18.17 -13.93 13.21
CA PHE A 811 -19.36 -13.26 12.69
C PHE A 811 -19.89 -13.96 11.42
N GLY A 812 -19.00 -14.54 10.58
CA GLY A 812 -19.43 -15.42 9.50
C GLY A 812 -20.17 -16.67 10.01
N THR A 813 -19.70 -17.27 11.09
CA THR A 813 -20.38 -18.37 11.77
C THR A 813 -21.77 -17.98 12.23
N MET A 814 -21.93 -16.81 12.89
CA MET A 814 -23.22 -16.30 13.34
C MET A 814 -24.18 -16.03 12.16
N ASP A 815 -23.66 -15.43 11.09
CA ASP A 815 -24.41 -15.15 9.86
C ASP A 815 -24.96 -16.42 9.21
N MET A 816 -24.14 -17.46 9.11
CA MET A 816 -24.55 -18.78 8.61
C MET A 816 -25.55 -19.46 9.54
N LEU A 817 -25.34 -19.45 10.85
CA LEU A 817 -26.30 -20.00 11.83
C LEU A 817 -27.65 -19.32 11.72
N LEU A 818 -27.71 -18.00 11.55
CA LEU A 818 -28.95 -17.26 11.31
C LEU A 818 -29.60 -17.69 10.01
N THR A 819 -28.83 -17.87 8.93
CA THR A 819 -29.36 -18.32 7.63
C THR A 819 -29.94 -19.73 7.74
N TYR A 820 -29.27 -20.66 8.43
CA TYR A 820 -29.83 -21.99 8.72
C TYR A 820 -31.09 -21.90 9.61
N ALA A 821 -31.04 -21.10 10.68
CA ALA A 821 -32.17 -20.90 11.58
C ALA A 821 -33.41 -20.40 10.85
N ASN A 822 -33.27 -19.44 9.93
CA ASN A 822 -34.37 -18.92 9.14
C ASN A 822 -34.94 -19.99 8.17
N ALA A 823 -34.07 -20.81 7.58
CA ALA A 823 -34.49 -21.81 6.60
C ALA A 823 -35.22 -23.00 7.23
N ILE A 824 -34.85 -23.42 8.44
CA ILE A 824 -35.44 -24.60 9.11
C ILE A 824 -36.36 -24.22 10.30
N GLY A 825 -36.55 -22.94 10.58
CA GLY A 825 -37.39 -22.45 11.67
C GLY A 825 -36.87 -22.76 13.08
N SER A 826 -35.52 -22.84 13.27
CA SER A 826 -34.90 -23.19 14.54
C SER A 826 -34.62 -21.96 15.41
N SER A 827 -35.38 -21.82 16.52
CA SER A 827 -35.13 -20.81 17.56
C SER A 827 -33.80 -21.03 18.27
N GLU A 828 -33.36 -22.28 18.46
CA GLU A 828 -32.12 -22.65 19.14
C GLU A 828 -30.86 -22.15 18.39
N LEU A 829 -30.84 -22.34 17.08
CA LEU A 829 -29.73 -21.84 16.26
C LEU A 829 -29.67 -20.30 16.29
N ARG A 830 -30.82 -19.64 16.26
CA ARG A 830 -30.93 -18.18 16.35
C ARG A 830 -30.44 -17.67 17.70
N GLU A 831 -30.90 -18.27 18.80
CA GLU A 831 -30.47 -17.91 20.17
C GLU A 831 -28.95 -18.12 20.34
N THR A 832 -28.41 -19.19 19.77
CA THR A 832 -26.96 -19.45 19.76
C THR A 832 -26.21 -18.33 19.08
N ALA A 833 -26.66 -17.89 17.90
CA ALA A 833 -26.01 -16.81 17.14
C ALA A 833 -26.09 -15.47 17.90
N VAL A 834 -27.25 -15.11 18.44
CA VAL A 834 -27.48 -13.87 19.23
C VAL A 834 -26.62 -13.86 20.51
N SER A 835 -26.57 -14.97 21.23
CA SER A 835 -25.76 -15.11 22.45
C SER A 835 -24.26 -14.98 22.14
N ALA A 836 -23.81 -15.58 21.02
CA ALA A 836 -22.43 -15.45 20.54
C ALA A 836 -22.09 -13.99 20.20
N ALA A 837 -23.00 -13.26 19.54
CA ALA A 837 -22.77 -11.85 19.20
C ALA A 837 -22.48 -11.01 20.45
N GLY A 838 -23.27 -11.14 21.52
CA GLY A 838 -23.03 -10.43 22.79
C GLY A 838 -21.65 -10.74 23.39
N ARG A 839 -21.20 -12.02 23.31
CA ARG A 839 -19.88 -12.43 23.78
C ARG A 839 -18.76 -11.79 22.97
N TYR A 840 -18.84 -11.84 21.65
CA TYR A 840 -17.77 -11.35 20.78
C TYR A 840 -17.75 -9.82 20.66
N MET A 841 -18.87 -9.12 20.79
CA MET A 841 -18.90 -7.67 20.97
C MET A 841 -18.12 -7.24 22.23
N ASN A 842 -18.29 -7.94 23.34
CA ASN A 842 -17.54 -7.70 24.58
C ASN A 842 -16.05 -8.09 24.44
N GLU A 843 -15.71 -9.10 23.64
CA GLU A 843 -14.31 -9.43 23.29
C GLU A 843 -13.67 -8.30 22.47
N ILE A 844 -14.34 -7.78 21.44
CA ILE A 844 -13.86 -6.65 20.63
C ILE A 844 -13.62 -5.41 21.51
N GLU A 845 -14.50 -5.14 22.47
CA GLU A 845 -14.32 -4.02 23.40
C GLU A 845 -13.11 -4.18 24.32
N LYS A 846 -12.88 -5.38 24.85
CA LYS A 846 -11.82 -5.65 25.83
C LYS A 846 -10.47 -5.97 25.22
N GLU A 847 -10.47 -6.83 24.19
CA GLU A 847 -9.26 -7.40 23.59
C GLU A 847 -8.94 -6.81 22.23
N GLY A 848 -9.92 -6.19 21.57
CA GLY A 848 -9.79 -5.59 20.25
C GLY A 848 -10.25 -6.50 19.10
N PHE A 849 -10.52 -5.87 17.97
CA PHE A 849 -10.97 -6.51 16.74
C PHE A 849 -9.87 -7.40 16.13
N LYS A 850 -10.23 -8.62 15.77
CA LYS A 850 -9.38 -9.56 15.02
C LYS A 850 -9.82 -9.54 13.55
N ALA A 851 -9.04 -8.91 12.67
CA ALA A 851 -9.33 -8.87 11.23
C ALA A 851 -9.19 -10.25 10.59
N GLY A 852 -9.92 -10.49 9.48
CA GLY A 852 -9.86 -11.74 8.73
C GLY A 852 -8.49 -12.02 8.10
N ILE A 853 -7.66 -11.02 7.94
CA ILE A 853 -6.26 -11.18 7.53
C ILE A 853 -5.40 -10.75 8.72
N LYS A 854 -4.58 -11.69 9.20
CA LYS A 854 -3.72 -11.47 10.37
C LYS A 854 -2.78 -10.28 10.17
N GLY A 855 -2.84 -9.35 11.10
CA GLY A 855 -2.03 -8.13 11.09
C GLY A 855 -2.77 -6.90 10.53
N MET A 856 -3.87 -7.07 9.80
CA MET A 856 -4.67 -5.93 9.31
C MET A 856 -5.42 -5.22 10.45
N SER A 857 -5.75 -3.96 10.23
CA SER A 857 -6.54 -3.11 11.11
C SER A 857 -8.06 -3.32 10.92
N ALA A 858 -8.89 -2.56 11.64
CA ALA A 858 -10.35 -2.56 11.48
C ALA A 858 -10.76 -1.80 10.21
N THR A 859 -10.49 -2.40 9.04
CA THR A 859 -10.77 -1.79 7.73
C THR A 859 -12.26 -1.78 7.38
N PRO A 860 -12.71 -0.87 6.49
CA PRO A 860 -14.06 -0.83 5.97
C PRO A 860 -14.37 -1.92 4.93
N SER A 861 -13.74 -3.10 5.02
CA SER A 861 -13.99 -4.25 4.16
C SER A 861 -15.20 -5.05 4.64
N GLY A 862 -16.02 -5.55 3.68
CA GLY A 862 -17.19 -6.35 3.97
C GLY A 862 -16.86 -7.75 4.45
N MET A 863 -15.97 -8.46 3.76
CA MET A 863 -15.71 -9.87 4.06
C MET A 863 -14.65 -10.09 5.14
N THR A 864 -13.65 -9.22 5.25
CA THR A 864 -12.51 -9.40 6.17
C THR A 864 -12.37 -8.31 7.22
N GLY A 865 -13.11 -7.20 7.10
CA GLY A 865 -13.02 -6.04 7.98
C GLY A 865 -14.20 -5.86 8.92
N ILE A 866 -14.24 -4.68 9.58
CA ILE A 866 -15.23 -4.36 10.61
C ILE A 866 -16.65 -4.17 10.06
N THR A 867 -16.78 -3.84 8.76
CA THR A 867 -18.07 -3.69 8.10
C THR A 867 -18.87 -4.99 8.12
N GLY A 868 -18.20 -6.14 7.94
CA GLY A 868 -18.83 -7.46 8.02
C GLY A 868 -19.43 -7.74 9.41
N VAL A 869 -18.74 -7.30 10.46
CA VAL A 869 -19.27 -7.36 11.85
C VAL A 869 -20.55 -6.56 11.96
N ALA A 870 -20.54 -5.29 11.55
CA ALA A 870 -21.72 -4.41 11.60
C ALA A 870 -22.89 -4.96 10.77
N TYR A 871 -22.61 -5.51 9.60
CA TYR A 871 -23.62 -6.12 8.74
C TYR A 871 -24.27 -7.35 9.38
N THR A 872 -23.46 -8.23 10.01
CA THR A 872 -23.97 -9.40 10.74
C THR A 872 -24.81 -8.98 11.96
N LEU A 873 -24.38 -7.97 12.72
CA LEU A 873 -25.17 -7.43 13.84
C LEU A 873 -26.54 -6.92 13.36
N MET A 874 -26.58 -6.19 12.24
CA MET A 874 -27.83 -5.77 11.61
C MET A 874 -28.71 -6.95 11.23
N ARG A 875 -28.15 -8.02 10.65
CA ARG A 875 -28.92 -9.22 10.29
C ARG A 875 -29.44 -9.97 11.50
N LEU A 876 -28.69 -10.02 12.59
CA LEU A 876 -29.16 -10.64 13.83
C LEU A 876 -30.34 -9.87 14.45
N ALA A 877 -30.32 -8.52 14.36
CA ALA A 877 -31.44 -7.67 14.78
C ALA A 877 -32.63 -7.73 13.79
N HIS A 878 -32.34 -7.89 12.48
CA HIS A 878 -33.32 -7.86 11.39
C HIS A 878 -33.15 -9.10 10.50
N PRO A 879 -33.66 -10.26 10.89
CA PRO A 879 -33.41 -11.55 10.23
C PRO A 879 -33.84 -11.66 8.77
N GLU A 880 -34.70 -10.78 8.31
CA GLU A 880 -35.15 -10.68 6.92
C GLU A 880 -34.19 -9.92 6.02
N MET A 881 -33.11 -9.36 6.56
CA MET A 881 -32.07 -8.70 5.79
C MET A 881 -31.27 -9.74 4.99
N PRO A 882 -30.96 -9.49 3.69
CA PRO A 882 -30.28 -10.48 2.83
C PRO A 882 -28.89 -10.84 3.34
N ALA A 883 -28.56 -12.13 3.23
CA ALA A 883 -27.23 -12.64 3.57
C ALA A 883 -26.26 -12.44 2.40
N LEU A 884 -25.13 -11.77 2.67
CA LEU A 884 -24.05 -11.60 1.67
C LEU A 884 -23.37 -12.93 1.36
N ASN A 885 -23.17 -13.78 2.37
CA ASN A 885 -22.52 -15.09 2.28
C ASN A 885 -23.26 -16.05 1.34
N SER A 886 -24.59 -15.95 1.23
CA SER A 886 -25.43 -16.78 0.36
C SER A 886 -25.91 -16.04 -0.88
N ILE A 887 -25.41 -14.81 -1.14
CA ILE A 887 -25.76 -13.98 -2.31
C ILE A 887 -27.31 -13.80 -2.39
N GLU A 888 -27.96 -13.57 -1.26
CA GLU A 888 -29.40 -13.31 -1.23
C GLU A 888 -29.73 -11.94 -1.81
N ILE A 889 -30.88 -11.84 -2.46
CA ILE A 889 -31.39 -10.59 -3.05
C ILE A 889 -32.68 -10.17 -2.33
N PRO A 890 -32.91 -8.87 -2.12
CA PRO A 890 -34.18 -8.38 -1.62
C PRO A 890 -35.27 -8.52 -2.71
N GLU A 891 -36.52 -8.74 -2.27
CA GLU A 891 -37.66 -8.66 -3.20
C GLU A 891 -38.00 -7.22 -3.54
N ILE A 892 -38.26 -6.97 -4.82
CA ILE A 892 -38.70 -5.64 -5.30
C ILE A 892 -40.14 -5.47 -4.87
N ARG A 893 -40.44 -4.47 -4.04
CA ARG A 893 -41.83 -4.10 -3.75
C ARG A 893 -42.44 -3.51 -5.02
N ARG A 894 -43.31 -4.27 -5.70
CA ARG A 894 -44.18 -3.72 -6.77
C ARG A 894 -45.15 -2.78 -6.07
N THR A 895 -45.07 -1.47 -6.31
CA THR A 895 -46.15 -0.54 -6.01
C THR A 895 -47.26 -0.76 -7.05
N ASP A 896 -48.15 -1.72 -6.79
CA ASP A 896 -49.45 -1.74 -7.49
C ASP A 896 -50.19 -0.47 -7.09
N SER A 897 -50.42 0.40 -8.08
CA SER A 897 -51.34 1.53 -7.95
C SER A 897 -52.74 0.96 -7.76
N GLY A 898 -53.15 0.78 -6.50
CA GLY A 898 -54.53 0.36 -6.17
C GLY A 898 -54.59 -0.50 -4.90
N THR A 899 -55.02 0.17 -3.79
CA THR A 899 -55.55 -0.40 -2.56
C THR A 899 -54.62 -1.23 -1.68
N ALA A 900 -54.32 -0.63 -0.53
CA ALA A 900 -53.69 -1.32 0.59
C ALA A 900 -54.63 -2.35 1.16
N GLU A 901 -54.22 -3.62 1.16
CA GLU A 901 -54.69 -4.58 2.13
C GLU A 901 -53.48 -5.28 2.74
N HIS A 902 -53.40 -5.17 4.08
CA HIS A 902 -52.50 -5.95 4.89
C HIS A 902 -52.78 -7.45 4.74
N THR A 903 -51.75 -8.18 4.27
CA THR A 903 -51.74 -9.62 4.54
C THR A 903 -50.40 -9.96 5.12
N ASP A 904 -50.36 -9.97 6.45
CA ASP A 904 -49.36 -10.69 7.22
C ASP A 904 -49.50 -12.19 7.02
N SER A 905 -48.32 -12.87 7.02
CA SER A 905 -48.17 -14.27 7.36
C SER A 905 -48.94 -15.33 6.58
N GLU A 906 -48.37 -15.78 5.47
CA GLU A 906 -48.57 -17.17 4.99
C GLU A 906 -47.57 -17.61 3.91
N ILE A 907 -46.26 -17.71 4.20
CA ILE A 907 -45.30 -18.49 3.40
C ILE A 907 -44.16 -19.09 4.30
N TYR A 908 -44.49 -19.60 5.48
CA TYR A 908 -43.52 -20.40 6.24
C TYR A 908 -44.18 -21.59 6.96
N ALA A 909 -44.82 -22.43 6.19
CA ALA A 909 -45.34 -23.69 6.73
C ALA A 909 -45.39 -24.79 5.66
N PHE A 910 -44.23 -25.26 5.21
CA PHE A 910 -44.11 -26.56 4.56
C PHE A 910 -42.61 -26.99 4.53
N ALA A 911 -42.14 -27.55 5.59
CA ALA A 911 -40.99 -28.46 5.59
C ALA A 911 -40.79 -29.14 6.94
N VAL A 912 -41.80 -29.81 7.51
CA VAL A 912 -41.61 -30.89 8.48
C VAL A 912 -42.70 -31.93 8.21
N SER A 913 -42.40 -32.90 7.39
CA SER A 913 -42.98 -34.24 7.38
C SER A 913 -42.02 -35.21 6.71
#